data_ab0bff5a0905c7c2340da30f6f92d286
#
_entry.id   ab0bff5a0905c7c2340da30f6f92d286
#
_cell.length_a   1.000
_cell.length_b   1.000
_cell.length_c   1.000
_cell.angle_alpha   90.00
_cell.angle_beta   90.00
_cell.angle_gamma   90.00
#
_symmetry.space_group_name_H-M   'P 1'
#
loop_
_entity.id
_entity.type
_entity.pdbx_description
1 polymer ?
#
loop_
_entity_poly.entity_id
_entity_poly.type
_entity_poly.pdbx_seq_one_letter_code
_entity_poly.pdbx_strand_id
1 'polypeptide(L)'
;MTRHRLSLCSALALVLAADAATAREAPPPDQASARADATLAKMRMEEKTILTHGIMPLPFGPNPPKLPADAIAGAGYVVGVPRLSVPSLRETDASLGVAWVGGIRKDGATALPSGLAMASTWNDALIEQGGRMIGGEARAKGFNVLLAGGVNLLRDPRNGRNFEYLGEDPLLAGTLVGHAIRGIQSNHIISTIKHFALNGQETGRKFVNSKISEAAARESDLLAFRIGMEIGNPGSVMCAYNQVNGEQACASDWLLNRVLKQDWGYQGFVMSDWGAVPSLDAALKGLDQQSGAQLDKAVFFADRLAAAAASDPAYRTRLDDMNRRILWAIYDNGLDRFPARAGGAIDATANAQVAEEVAKQGIVLLRNERNALPLAASAKRIAVIGGYANTGVLSGAGSSQVQGAAGPALSIPLGGTDPFSAFLSQSYQRSVPLDAMKALAPQADFHFRDGRYIADAVTQAKQADVAIVFATQWSTEGLDQPDLSLPNGQDALIDAVTRANPNTIVVLETGGPVLMPWLNRTAAVVEAWYPGARGGEAIAAVLFGKVNPSGHLPITFPASIDQLPRTSVDGFDALEPDFAGNPPHGDMKLDADYGIEGSDVGYRWNARNGYKALFPFGHGLSYTSFAIGVPRMNGTNATINITNTGQRPGATVGQLYLTKRGGKIKQRLVGYGRVELAPGESRTITIAIDPRLLADWQNTGWTMPADDYSFASGSSAGELSKPVTIHLPARRWHDATLRDPTRNKR
;
A
#
# COMPACT_ATOMS: atom_id res chain seq x y z
N MET A 1 -22.32 -11.66 71.03
CA MET A 1 -20.91 -11.82 70.60
C MET A 1 -20.90 -11.95 69.10
N THR A 2 -20.73 -10.84 68.43
CA THR A 2 -20.83 -10.66 66.97
C THR A 2 -19.44 -10.71 66.36
N ARG A 3 -19.20 -11.56 65.39
CA ARG A 3 -17.97 -11.55 64.61
C ARG A 3 -18.30 -11.14 63.17
N HIS A 4 -17.89 -9.94 62.79
CA HIS A 4 -17.85 -9.45 61.42
C HIS A 4 -16.75 -10.18 60.63
N ARG A 5 -17.09 -10.69 59.45
CA ARG A 5 -16.11 -11.10 58.44
C ARG A 5 -16.02 -10.00 57.40
N LEU A 6 -14.88 -9.34 57.34
CA LEU A 6 -14.51 -8.48 56.21
C LEU A 6 -14.09 -9.35 55.04
N SER A 7 -14.74 -9.15 53.89
CA SER A 7 -14.27 -9.63 52.60
C SER A 7 -13.26 -8.63 52.03
N LEU A 8 -12.00 -9.02 51.89
CA LEU A 8 -11.02 -8.30 51.09
C LEU A 8 -11.23 -8.64 49.61
N CYS A 9 -11.66 -7.69 48.82
CA CYS A 9 -11.50 -7.70 47.37
C CYS A 9 -10.08 -7.28 47.02
N SER A 10 -9.27 -8.27 46.64
CA SER A 10 -7.95 -8.01 46.08
C SER A 10 -8.10 -7.58 44.63
N ALA A 11 -7.96 -6.30 44.36
CA ALA A 11 -7.78 -5.78 43.03
C ALA A 11 -6.36 -6.10 42.55
N LEU A 12 -6.26 -7.03 41.63
CA LEU A 12 -4.99 -7.35 40.94
C LEU A 12 -4.74 -6.27 39.88
N ALA A 13 -3.95 -5.28 40.23
CA ALA A 13 -3.44 -4.31 39.28
C ALA A 13 -2.37 -5.01 38.44
N LEU A 14 -2.70 -5.36 37.18
CA LEU A 14 -1.71 -5.70 36.19
C LEU A 14 -0.88 -4.46 35.85
N VAL A 15 0.31 -4.39 36.40
CA VAL A 15 1.36 -3.45 35.95
C VAL A 15 1.84 -3.99 34.60
N LEU A 16 1.33 -3.44 33.52
CA LEU A 16 1.96 -3.55 32.22
C LEU A 16 3.29 -2.81 32.29
N ALA A 17 4.38 -3.55 32.48
CA ALA A 17 5.71 -3.07 32.19
C ALA A 17 5.78 -2.87 30.67
N ALA A 18 5.52 -1.65 30.22
CA ALA A 18 5.89 -1.22 28.90
C ALA A 18 7.43 -1.24 28.85
N ASP A 19 8.01 -2.26 28.26
CA ASP A 19 9.37 -2.17 27.76
C ASP A 19 9.37 -1.00 26.77
N ALA A 20 9.86 0.14 27.22
CA ALA A 20 10.19 1.27 26.39
C ALA A 20 11.29 0.79 25.45
N ALA A 21 10.90 0.25 24.29
CA ALA A 21 11.79 0.15 23.16
C ALA A 21 12.33 1.57 22.96
N THR A 22 13.62 1.75 23.30
CA THR A 22 14.31 3.02 23.15
C THR A 22 14.08 3.52 21.75
N ALA A 23 13.22 4.53 21.64
CA ALA A 23 12.97 5.23 20.39
C ALA A 23 14.34 5.58 19.83
N ARG A 24 14.57 5.22 18.56
CA ARG A 24 15.78 5.58 17.84
C ARG A 24 16.06 7.06 18.07
N GLU A 25 17.09 7.40 18.81
CA GLU A 25 17.73 8.71 18.67
C GLU A 25 18.36 8.71 17.27
N ALA A 26 17.66 9.32 16.31
CA ALA A 26 18.27 9.61 15.03
C ALA A 26 19.50 10.50 15.31
N PRO A 27 20.68 10.13 14.81
CA PRO A 27 21.84 11.01 14.95
C PRO A 27 21.46 12.36 14.34
N PRO A 28 21.96 13.49 14.88
CA PRO A 28 21.73 14.79 14.27
C PRO A 28 21.99 14.67 12.76
N PRO A 29 21.16 15.26 11.89
CA PRO A 29 21.26 15.10 10.44
C PRO A 29 22.67 15.30 9.85
N ASP A 30 23.49 16.08 10.51
CA ASP A 30 24.89 16.36 10.19
C ASP A 30 25.84 15.17 10.37
N GLN A 31 25.58 14.25 11.29
CA GLN A 31 26.54 13.16 11.57
C GLN A 31 26.57 12.10 10.45
N ALA A 32 25.44 11.73 9.87
CA ALA A 32 25.41 10.75 8.77
C ALA A 32 26.10 11.30 7.51
N SER A 33 25.89 12.57 7.17
CA SER A 33 26.53 13.24 6.04
C SER A 33 28.04 13.35 6.25
N ALA A 34 28.50 13.84 7.42
CA ALA A 34 29.92 13.95 7.74
C ALA A 34 30.64 12.58 7.71
N ARG A 35 29.96 11.54 8.19
CA ARG A 35 30.50 10.16 8.14
C ARG A 35 30.57 9.62 6.72
N ALA A 36 29.56 9.90 5.90
CA ALA A 36 29.53 9.51 4.48
C ALA A 36 30.73 10.16 3.73
N ASP A 37 30.93 11.45 3.91
CA ASP A 37 32.04 12.19 3.30
C ASP A 37 33.40 11.68 3.77
N ALA A 38 33.57 11.42 5.06
CA ALA A 38 34.80 10.88 5.63
C ALA A 38 35.12 9.45 5.13
N THR A 39 34.11 8.64 4.87
CA THR A 39 34.27 7.29 4.30
C THR A 39 34.58 7.37 2.81
N LEU A 40 33.82 8.18 2.06
CA LEU A 40 34.00 8.40 0.63
C LEU A 40 35.44 8.85 0.31
N ALA A 41 36.01 9.76 1.10
CA ALA A 41 37.38 10.24 0.94
C ALA A 41 38.46 9.14 1.05
N LYS A 42 38.12 8.00 1.66
CA LYS A 42 39.02 6.84 1.83
C LYS A 42 38.76 5.72 0.81
N MET A 43 37.66 5.82 0.03
CA MET A 43 37.29 4.80 -0.95
C MET A 43 38.21 4.84 -2.18
N ARG A 44 38.57 3.67 -2.67
CA ARG A 44 39.25 3.48 -3.95
C ARG A 44 38.23 3.43 -5.09
N MET A 45 38.68 3.57 -6.32
CA MET A 45 37.80 3.57 -7.48
C MET A 45 36.97 2.27 -7.59
N GLU A 46 37.60 1.12 -7.42
CA GLU A 46 36.94 -0.18 -7.43
C GLU A 46 35.91 -0.35 -6.31
N GLU A 47 36.13 0.27 -5.13
CA GLU A 47 35.20 0.24 -4.01
C GLU A 47 33.98 1.14 -4.26
N LYS A 48 34.15 2.24 -4.98
CA LYS A 48 33.05 3.13 -5.34
C LYS A 48 32.07 2.45 -6.31
N THR A 49 32.54 1.70 -7.27
CA THR A 49 31.68 1.00 -8.23
C THR A 49 31.03 -0.26 -7.64
N ILE A 50 31.59 -0.85 -6.57
CA ILE A 50 30.97 -1.98 -5.87
C ILE A 50 29.62 -1.59 -5.26
N LEU A 51 29.49 -0.38 -4.67
CA LEU A 51 28.25 0.07 -4.01
C LEU A 51 27.17 0.49 -5.01
N THR A 52 27.54 0.79 -6.27
CA THR A 52 26.60 1.34 -7.25
C THR A 52 25.85 0.29 -8.08
N HIS A 53 26.12 -0.99 -7.87
CA HIS A 53 25.35 -2.07 -8.51
C HIS A 53 25.18 -3.28 -7.60
N GLY A 54 24.11 -4.03 -7.83
CA GLY A 54 23.78 -5.23 -7.10
C GLY A 54 23.30 -6.36 -8.00
N ILE A 55 23.26 -7.56 -7.45
CA ILE A 55 22.72 -8.75 -8.12
C ILE A 55 21.40 -9.17 -7.45
N MET A 56 20.55 -9.86 -8.19
CA MET A 56 19.45 -10.64 -7.63
C MET A 56 20.04 -11.99 -7.17
N PRO A 57 20.10 -12.28 -5.86
CA PRO A 57 20.79 -13.46 -5.35
C PRO A 57 19.90 -14.70 -5.42
N LEU A 58 19.43 -15.02 -6.61
CA LEU A 58 18.56 -16.16 -6.92
C LEU A 58 19.15 -17.01 -8.05
N PRO A 59 18.88 -18.33 -8.07
CA PRO A 59 19.40 -19.24 -9.08
C PRO A 59 18.61 -19.18 -10.39
N PHE A 60 18.38 -17.95 -10.92
CA PHE A 60 17.67 -17.76 -12.18
C PHE A 60 18.59 -17.72 -13.38
N GLY A 61 18.07 -18.20 -14.51
CA GLY A 61 18.73 -18.19 -15.82
C GLY A 61 19.72 -19.33 -16.03
N PRO A 62 20.27 -19.44 -17.25
CA PRO A 62 21.19 -20.50 -17.62
C PRO A 62 22.56 -20.39 -16.92
N ASN A 63 22.92 -19.21 -16.44
CA ASN A 63 24.18 -18.93 -15.75
C ASN A 63 23.91 -18.15 -14.47
N PRO A 64 23.40 -18.80 -13.41
CA PRO A 64 23.13 -18.10 -12.16
C PRO A 64 24.40 -17.49 -11.57
N PRO A 65 24.33 -16.31 -10.94
CA PRO A 65 25.48 -15.65 -10.37
C PRO A 65 26.10 -16.48 -9.24
N LYS A 66 27.44 -16.49 -9.15
CA LYS A 66 28.12 -17.03 -7.97
C LYS A 66 27.84 -16.12 -6.78
N LEU A 67 27.14 -16.64 -5.79
CA LEU A 67 26.73 -15.86 -4.65
C LEU A 67 27.87 -15.69 -3.65
N PRO A 68 28.10 -14.46 -3.14
CA PRO A 68 28.95 -14.23 -1.97
C PRO A 68 28.44 -14.98 -0.73
N ALA A 69 29.35 -15.30 0.19
CA ALA A 69 29.04 -16.14 1.35
C ALA A 69 28.00 -15.53 2.32
N ASP A 70 27.86 -14.20 2.33
CA ASP A 70 26.89 -13.48 3.16
C ASP A 70 25.61 -13.07 2.40
N ALA A 71 25.46 -13.47 1.12
CA ALA A 71 24.25 -13.26 0.35
C ALA A 71 23.13 -14.18 0.84
N ILE A 72 21.91 -13.63 0.92
CA ILE A 72 20.70 -14.34 1.32
C ILE A 72 19.75 -14.31 0.13
N ALA A 73 19.05 -15.43 -0.16
CA ALA A 73 18.02 -15.47 -1.19
C ALA A 73 16.96 -14.40 -0.90
N GLY A 74 16.79 -13.46 -1.81
CA GLY A 74 15.91 -12.30 -1.67
C GLY A 74 15.88 -11.49 -2.96
N ALA A 75 15.43 -10.26 -2.87
CA ALA A 75 15.31 -9.38 -4.03
C ALA A 75 16.67 -8.92 -4.56
N GLY A 76 17.58 -8.49 -3.66
CA GLY A 76 18.86 -7.93 -4.07
C GLY A 76 20.00 -8.17 -3.07
N TYR A 77 21.22 -8.04 -3.59
CA TYR A 77 22.44 -8.06 -2.82
C TYR A 77 23.48 -7.12 -3.43
N VAL A 78 23.97 -6.20 -2.63
CA VAL A 78 25.06 -5.28 -2.97
C VAL A 78 26.26 -5.55 -2.06
N VAL A 79 27.43 -5.75 -2.64
CA VAL A 79 28.66 -6.03 -1.87
C VAL A 79 29.05 -4.79 -1.06
N GLY A 80 29.39 -4.99 0.21
CA GLY A 80 29.90 -3.92 1.07
C GLY A 80 31.40 -3.64 0.86
N VAL A 81 31.95 -2.74 1.67
CA VAL A 81 33.38 -2.42 1.67
C VAL A 81 33.95 -2.74 3.05
N PRO A 82 34.32 -4.01 3.33
CA PRO A 82 34.73 -4.45 4.66
C PRO A 82 35.91 -3.68 5.24
N ARG A 83 36.87 -3.27 4.38
CA ARG A 83 38.04 -2.46 4.79
C ARG A 83 37.63 -1.13 5.44
N LEU A 84 36.46 -0.59 5.09
CA LEU A 84 35.91 0.66 5.61
C LEU A 84 34.71 0.44 6.56
N SER A 85 34.47 -0.81 6.94
CA SER A 85 33.32 -1.21 7.78
C SER A 85 31.96 -0.82 7.17
N VAL A 86 31.86 -0.77 5.83
CA VAL A 86 30.61 -0.57 5.11
C VAL A 86 29.96 -1.93 4.89
N PRO A 87 28.78 -2.21 5.45
CA PRO A 87 28.12 -3.51 5.32
C PRO A 87 27.59 -3.74 3.91
N SER A 88 27.44 -5.02 3.53
CA SER A 88 26.68 -5.43 2.35
C SER A 88 25.20 -5.06 2.54
N LEU A 89 24.51 -4.68 1.44
CA LEU A 89 23.07 -4.51 1.46
C LEU A 89 22.43 -5.83 1.04
N ARG A 90 21.48 -6.29 1.83
CA ARG A 90 20.68 -7.52 1.63
C ARG A 90 19.22 -7.13 1.57
N GLU A 91 18.63 -7.25 0.40
CA GLU A 91 17.36 -6.66 0.04
C GLU A 91 16.27 -7.73 -0.08
N THR A 92 15.08 -7.41 0.43
CA THR A 92 13.89 -8.25 0.27
C THR A 92 12.67 -7.40 -0.05
N ASP A 93 11.77 -7.91 -0.89
CA ASP A 93 10.41 -7.39 -1.01
C ASP A 93 9.61 -7.75 0.25
N ALA A 94 8.48 -7.18 0.62
CA ALA A 94 7.94 -5.93 0.15
C ALA A 94 7.07 -5.30 1.25
N SER A 95 6.06 -4.51 0.86
CA SER A 95 5.18 -3.77 1.81
C SER A 95 4.29 -4.68 2.65
N LEU A 96 4.07 -5.93 2.25
CA LEU A 96 3.20 -6.90 2.92
C LEU A 96 3.97 -7.85 3.87
N GLY A 97 5.30 -7.77 3.90
CA GLY A 97 6.18 -8.63 4.69
C GLY A 97 7.38 -9.11 3.90
N VAL A 98 8.14 -10.07 4.44
CA VAL A 98 9.28 -10.68 3.73
C VAL A 98 8.77 -11.64 2.66
N ALA A 99 9.14 -11.38 1.40
CA ALA A 99 8.59 -12.08 0.25
C ALA A 99 8.94 -13.58 0.23
N TRP A 100 8.00 -14.35 -0.30
CA TRP A 100 8.10 -15.80 -0.51
C TRP A 100 9.00 -16.19 -1.70
N VAL A 101 9.18 -15.27 -2.63
CA VAL A 101 10.03 -15.40 -3.83
C VAL A 101 9.70 -16.67 -4.63
N GLY A 102 8.43 -16.82 -5.04
CA GLY A 102 7.96 -17.98 -5.80
C GLY A 102 8.23 -19.35 -5.14
N GLY A 103 8.38 -19.38 -3.82
CA GLY A 103 8.68 -20.59 -3.06
C GLY A 103 10.17 -20.94 -2.95
N ILE A 104 11.08 -20.10 -3.40
CA ILE A 104 12.53 -20.30 -3.21
C ILE A 104 12.88 -20.19 -1.73
N ARG A 105 12.32 -19.22 -1.02
CA ARG A 105 12.45 -19.12 0.44
C ARG A 105 11.53 -20.14 1.11
N LYS A 106 12.07 -20.83 2.14
CA LYS A 106 11.34 -21.85 2.91
C LYS A 106 11.08 -21.46 4.36
N ASP A 107 11.63 -20.33 4.80
CA ASP A 107 11.53 -19.88 6.19
C ASP A 107 10.22 -19.12 6.50
N GLY A 108 9.43 -18.82 5.48
CA GLY A 108 8.13 -18.14 5.60
C GLY A 108 8.19 -16.79 6.30
N ALA A 109 7.09 -16.06 6.27
CA ALA A 109 6.96 -14.79 6.97
C ALA A 109 5.49 -14.50 7.34
N THR A 110 5.26 -13.53 8.21
CA THR A 110 3.91 -13.09 8.54
C THR A 110 3.40 -12.16 7.45
N ALA A 111 2.34 -12.57 6.74
CA ALA A 111 1.70 -11.74 5.73
C ALA A 111 0.78 -10.70 6.37
N LEU A 112 1.09 -9.41 6.21
CA LEU A 112 0.12 -8.35 6.43
C LEU A 112 -1.01 -8.46 5.39
N PRO A 113 -2.19 -7.91 5.67
CA PRO A 113 -3.19 -7.65 4.64
C PRO A 113 -2.65 -6.78 3.51
N SER A 114 -3.32 -6.80 2.36
CA SER A 114 -2.97 -5.98 1.19
C SER A 114 -2.90 -4.49 1.51
N GLY A 115 -2.23 -3.72 0.66
CA GLY A 115 -2.13 -2.26 0.78
C GLY A 115 -3.50 -1.59 0.87
N LEU A 116 -4.48 -2.04 0.06
CA LEU A 116 -5.85 -1.54 0.13
C LEU A 116 -6.54 -1.86 1.46
N ALA A 117 -6.33 -3.07 2.01
CA ALA A 117 -6.83 -3.40 3.34
C ALA A 117 -6.19 -2.54 4.43
N MET A 118 -4.86 -2.35 4.36
CA MET A 118 -4.13 -1.45 5.25
C MET A 118 -4.66 -0.01 5.17
N ALA A 119 -4.86 0.50 3.96
CA ALA A 119 -5.37 1.84 3.73
C ALA A 119 -6.82 2.02 4.21
N SER A 120 -7.64 0.97 4.10
CA SER A 120 -9.01 0.97 4.60
C SER A 120 -9.11 1.15 6.11
N THR A 121 -8.03 0.95 6.87
CA THR A 121 -8.01 1.18 8.31
C THR A 121 -8.07 2.67 8.68
N TRP A 122 -7.55 3.56 7.83
CA TRP A 122 -7.33 4.99 8.12
C TRP A 122 -6.67 5.23 9.48
N ASN A 123 -5.79 4.30 9.89
CA ASN A 123 -5.19 4.26 11.21
C ASN A 123 -3.66 4.30 11.11
N ASP A 124 -3.11 5.51 11.16
CA ASP A 124 -1.68 5.79 11.01
C ASP A 124 -0.82 4.97 12.00
N ALA A 125 -1.27 4.89 13.26
CA ALA A 125 -0.53 4.18 14.31
C ALA A 125 -0.49 2.66 14.07
N LEU A 126 -1.60 2.07 13.59
CA LEU A 126 -1.66 0.65 13.28
C LEU A 126 -0.79 0.30 12.07
N ILE A 127 -0.75 1.18 11.07
CA ILE A 127 0.12 0.99 9.90
C ILE A 127 1.60 1.13 10.29
N GLU A 128 1.94 2.04 11.19
CA GLU A 128 3.29 2.10 11.75
C GLU A 128 3.67 0.83 12.53
N GLN A 129 2.72 0.28 13.30
CA GLN A 129 2.93 -1.00 13.99
C GLN A 129 3.14 -2.15 13.01
N GLY A 130 2.34 -2.21 11.92
CA GLY A 130 2.55 -3.15 10.81
C GLY A 130 3.95 -3.04 10.20
N GLY A 131 4.38 -1.81 9.91
CA GLY A 131 5.73 -1.53 9.42
C GLY A 131 6.82 -1.99 10.39
N ARG A 132 6.63 -1.73 11.69
CA ARG A 132 7.55 -2.19 12.74
C ARG A 132 7.66 -3.71 12.77
N MET A 133 6.55 -4.41 12.62
CA MET A 133 6.48 -5.87 12.61
C MET A 133 7.26 -6.45 11.43
N ILE A 134 6.95 -6.03 10.18
CA ILE A 134 7.63 -6.58 9.00
C ILE A 134 9.11 -6.20 8.95
N GLY A 135 9.48 -5.00 9.41
CA GLY A 135 10.86 -4.57 9.53
C GLY A 135 11.65 -5.41 10.55
N GLY A 136 11.04 -5.69 11.70
CA GLY A 136 11.64 -6.58 12.73
C GLY A 136 11.85 -7.99 12.21
N GLU A 137 10.87 -8.55 11.49
CA GLU A 137 10.96 -9.88 10.89
C GLU A 137 12.02 -9.94 9.79
N ALA A 138 12.07 -8.94 8.89
CA ALA A 138 13.10 -8.84 7.86
C ALA A 138 14.51 -8.78 8.48
N ARG A 139 14.70 -7.96 9.51
CA ARG A 139 15.96 -7.87 10.23
C ARG A 139 16.37 -9.20 10.89
N ALA A 140 15.43 -9.88 11.55
CA ALA A 140 15.68 -11.18 12.18
C ALA A 140 16.07 -12.27 11.18
N LYS A 141 15.63 -12.12 9.92
CA LYS A 141 16.01 -12.97 8.79
C LYS A 141 17.32 -12.57 8.12
N GLY A 142 17.97 -11.48 8.58
CA GLY A 142 19.28 -11.02 8.12
C GLY A 142 19.25 -9.99 7.01
N PHE A 143 18.07 -9.49 6.60
CA PHE A 143 17.94 -8.39 5.65
C PHE A 143 18.16 -7.04 6.33
N ASN A 144 18.68 -6.08 5.58
CA ASN A 144 18.89 -4.70 6.05
C ASN A 144 18.33 -3.64 5.08
N VAL A 145 17.70 -4.07 3.98
CA VAL A 145 16.90 -3.24 3.09
C VAL A 145 15.58 -3.95 2.85
N LEU A 146 14.46 -3.25 3.07
CA LEU A 146 13.13 -3.73 2.76
C LEU A 146 12.52 -2.82 1.67
N LEU A 147 12.22 -3.42 0.52
CA LEU A 147 11.64 -2.74 -0.66
C LEU A 147 10.15 -2.46 -0.42
N ALA A 148 9.86 -1.73 0.66
CA ALA A 148 8.53 -1.45 1.16
C ALA A 148 8.28 0.05 1.21
N GLY A 149 7.11 0.47 0.74
CA GLY A 149 6.69 1.85 0.60
C GLY A 149 5.97 2.08 -0.73
N GLY A 150 5.16 1.11 -1.18
CA GLY A 150 4.33 1.23 -2.39
C GLY A 150 3.28 2.34 -2.23
N VAL A 151 3.35 3.41 -3.08
CA VAL A 151 2.51 4.60 -2.93
C VAL A 151 2.04 5.20 -4.25
N ASN A 152 2.15 4.45 -5.37
CA ASN A 152 1.52 4.91 -6.62
C ASN A 152 0.00 5.07 -6.41
N LEU A 153 -0.56 6.15 -6.95
CA LEU A 153 -2.01 6.36 -6.88
C LEU A 153 -2.74 5.41 -7.85
N LEU A 154 -3.88 4.91 -7.42
CA LEU A 154 -4.71 4.01 -8.20
C LEU A 154 -5.51 4.81 -9.24
N ARG A 155 -4.87 5.12 -10.38
CA ARG A 155 -5.47 5.86 -11.50
C ARG A 155 -6.40 5.00 -12.33
N ASP A 156 -6.06 3.72 -12.46
CA ASP A 156 -6.89 2.72 -13.11
C ASP A 156 -7.22 1.58 -12.13
N PRO A 157 -8.50 1.31 -11.86
CA PRO A 157 -8.89 0.25 -10.92
C PRO A 157 -8.56 -1.16 -11.42
N ARG A 158 -8.14 -1.32 -12.70
CA ARG A 158 -7.75 -2.60 -13.30
C ARG A 158 -6.26 -2.91 -13.17
N ASN A 159 -5.42 -1.97 -12.71
CA ASN A 159 -3.98 -2.21 -12.55
C ASN A 159 -3.74 -3.41 -11.63
N GLY A 160 -2.93 -4.36 -12.11
CA GLY A 160 -2.63 -5.62 -11.42
C GLY A 160 -1.95 -5.46 -10.06
N ARG A 161 -1.27 -4.35 -9.81
CA ARG A 161 -0.58 -4.04 -8.54
C ARG A 161 -1.38 -3.16 -7.59
N ASN A 162 -2.64 -2.87 -7.87
CA ASN A 162 -3.48 -2.04 -6.99
C ASN A 162 -3.52 -2.56 -5.55
N PHE A 163 -3.51 -3.89 -5.36
CA PHE A 163 -3.51 -4.50 -4.03
C PHE A 163 -2.29 -4.14 -3.17
N GLU A 164 -1.16 -3.73 -3.78
CA GLU A 164 0.06 -3.33 -3.05
C GLU A 164 0.04 -1.88 -2.59
N TYR A 165 -0.76 -1.02 -3.23
CA TYR A 165 -0.77 0.43 -3.02
C TYR A 165 -1.86 0.86 -2.04
N LEU A 166 -1.85 2.15 -1.66
CA LEU A 166 -2.63 2.66 -0.53
C LEU A 166 -3.80 3.56 -0.96
N GLY A 167 -4.26 3.42 -2.20
CA GLY A 167 -5.47 4.08 -2.66
C GLY A 167 -5.27 5.20 -3.68
N GLU A 168 -6.33 5.97 -3.91
CA GLU A 168 -6.42 6.97 -4.98
C GLU A 168 -6.16 8.42 -4.50
N ASP A 169 -6.04 8.64 -3.19
CA ASP A 169 -5.87 9.99 -2.62
C ASP A 169 -4.44 10.21 -2.10
N PRO A 170 -3.75 11.30 -2.53
CA PRO A 170 -2.37 11.54 -2.14
C PRO A 170 -2.16 11.83 -0.66
N LEU A 171 -3.15 12.42 0.03
CA LEU A 171 -3.02 12.67 1.47
C LEU A 171 -3.09 11.36 2.25
N LEU A 172 -4.10 10.54 1.98
CA LEU A 172 -4.27 9.25 2.67
C LEU A 172 -3.09 8.32 2.38
N ALA A 173 -2.79 8.08 1.09
CA ALA A 173 -1.72 7.18 0.68
C ALA A 173 -0.36 7.64 1.18
N GLY A 174 -0.04 8.93 1.04
CA GLY A 174 1.21 9.53 1.50
C GLY A 174 1.38 9.48 3.02
N THR A 175 0.30 9.74 3.78
CA THR A 175 0.35 9.65 5.25
C THR A 175 0.62 8.22 5.70
N LEU A 176 -0.14 7.27 5.20
CA LEU A 176 -0.02 5.86 5.62
C LEU A 176 1.32 5.25 5.21
N VAL A 177 1.81 5.50 3.99
CA VAL A 177 3.13 5.00 3.58
C VAL A 177 4.25 5.59 4.43
N GLY A 178 4.15 6.87 4.78
CA GLY A 178 5.13 7.52 5.66
C GLY A 178 5.21 6.87 7.04
N HIS A 179 4.07 6.53 7.64
CA HIS A 179 4.00 5.78 8.90
C HIS A 179 4.54 4.35 8.77
N ALA A 180 4.22 3.63 7.69
CA ALA A 180 4.79 2.31 7.42
C ALA A 180 6.32 2.35 7.35
N ILE A 181 6.87 3.29 6.58
CA ILE A 181 8.33 3.50 6.45
C ILE A 181 8.97 3.79 7.80
N ARG A 182 8.37 4.68 8.60
CA ARG A 182 8.87 5.01 9.96
C ARG A 182 8.91 3.77 10.84
N GLY A 183 7.86 2.95 10.80
CA GLY A 183 7.80 1.68 11.52
C GLY A 183 8.90 0.71 11.08
N ILE A 184 9.11 0.53 9.78
CA ILE A 184 10.16 -0.34 9.22
C ILE A 184 11.54 0.14 9.69
N GLN A 185 11.85 1.42 9.49
CA GLN A 185 13.18 1.98 9.77
C GLN A 185 13.51 2.04 11.27
N SER A 186 12.51 1.97 12.15
CA SER A 186 12.75 1.85 13.60
C SER A 186 13.53 0.58 13.99
N ASN A 187 13.65 -0.38 13.08
CA ASN A 187 14.43 -1.61 13.24
C ASN A 187 15.85 -1.54 12.67
N HIS A 188 16.38 -0.37 12.36
CA HIS A 188 17.68 -0.24 11.68
C HIS A 188 17.73 -0.97 10.34
N ILE A 189 16.70 -0.76 9.53
CA ILE A 189 16.55 -1.23 8.16
C ILE A 189 16.32 -0.02 7.27
N ILE A 190 16.90 -0.01 6.07
CA ILE A 190 16.53 0.94 5.01
C ILE A 190 15.17 0.52 4.46
N SER A 191 14.21 1.45 4.42
CA SER A 191 12.95 1.30 3.70
C SER A 191 13.02 2.02 2.36
N THR A 192 12.39 1.43 1.33
CA THR A 192 12.41 1.95 -0.04
C THR A 192 11.02 2.38 -0.46
N ILE A 193 10.81 3.69 -0.64
CA ILE A 193 9.54 4.18 -1.21
C ILE A 193 9.51 3.95 -2.72
N LYS A 194 8.39 3.42 -3.26
CA LYS A 194 8.28 2.92 -4.64
C LYS A 194 6.88 3.02 -5.23
N HIS A 195 6.70 2.99 -6.56
CA HIS A 195 7.70 3.10 -7.63
C HIS A 195 7.68 4.53 -8.18
N PHE A 196 8.77 5.23 -8.17
CA PHE A 196 8.87 6.66 -8.48
C PHE A 196 9.11 6.90 -9.98
N ALA A 197 8.09 7.32 -10.79
CA ALA A 197 6.71 7.56 -10.41
C ALA A 197 5.76 7.16 -11.55
N LEU A 198 4.44 7.20 -11.25
CA LEU A 198 3.39 7.02 -12.27
C LEU A 198 3.36 5.61 -12.90
N ASN A 199 3.71 4.58 -12.12
CA ASN A 199 3.54 3.18 -12.51
C ASN A 199 2.05 2.79 -12.36
N GLY A 200 1.21 3.24 -13.28
CA GLY A 200 -0.26 3.16 -13.20
C GLY A 200 -0.88 1.97 -13.92
N GLN A 201 -0.10 1.16 -14.64
CA GLN A 201 -0.51 -0.08 -15.30
C GLN A 201 0.66 -1.06 -15.43
N GLU A 202 0.36 -2.35 -15.56
CA GLU A 202 1.34 -3.41 -15.75
C GLU A 202 1.52 -3.78 -17.23
N THR A 203 0.49 -3.63 -18.04
CA THR A 203 0.53 -3.85 -19.49
C THR A 203 1.58 -2.95 -20.14
N GLY A 204 2.61 -3.57 -20.71
CA GLY A 204 3.71 -2.87 -21.35
C GLY A 204 4.54 -1.99 -20.39
N ARG A 205 4.60 -2.31 -19.11
CA ARG A 205 5.14 -1.48 -18.03
C ARG A 205 6.55 -0.95 -18.26
N LYS A 206 7.41 -1.64 -19.05
CA LYS A 206 8.77 -1.18 -19.35
C LYS A 206 8.86 -0.15 -20.47
N PHE A 207 7.79 0.07 -21.23
CA PHE A 207 7.82 1.02 -22.35
C PHE A 207 6.57 1.92 -22.45
N VAL A 208 5.54 1.68 -21.63
CA VAL A 208 4.40 2.60 -21.56
C VAL A 208 4.86 3.98 -21.12
N ASN A 209 4.44 5.01 -21.84
CA ASN A 209 4.75 6.40 -21.56
C ASN A 209 3.56 7.07 -20.85
N SER A 210 3.71 7.30 -19.56
CA SER A 210 2.75 8.01 -18.71
C SER A 210 2.81 9.50 -19.02
N LYS A 211 1.84 10.00 -19.78
CA LYS A 211 1.73 11.42 -20.17
C LYS A 211 0.97 12.21 -19.12
N ILE A 212 1.59 13.23 -18.55
CA ILE A 212 0.98 14.10 -17.56
C ILE A 212 1.67 15.44 -17.50
N SER A 213 0.94 16.54 -17.22
CA SER A 213 1.58 17.83 -16.97
C SER A 213 2.32 17.83 -15.62
N GLU A 214 3.41 18.62 -15.50
CA GLU A 214 4.12 18.76 -14.22
C GLU A 214 3.19 19.20 -13.09
N ALA A 215 2.30 20.15 -13.34
CA ALA A 215 1.34 20.62 -12.35
C ALA A 215 0.45 19.47 -11.83
N ALA A 216 -0.13 18.70 -12.74
CA ALA A 216 -0.98 17.56 -12.36
C ALA A 216 -0.19 16.49 -11.57
N ALA A 217 1.03 16.16 -12.01
CA ALA A 217 1.89 15.21 -11.30
C ALA A 217 2.24 15.69 -9.88
N ARG A 218 2.61 17.00 -9.73
CA ARG A 218 2.92 17.61 -8.42
C ARG A 218 1.73 17.66 -7.48
N GLU A 219 0.50 17.80 -7.99
CA GLU A 219 -0.73 17.87 -7.20
C GLU A 219 -1.35 16.50 -6.89
N SER A 220 -0.82 15.42 -7.45
CA SER A 220 -1.32 14.05 -7.27
C SER A 220 -0.22 13.06 -6.89
N ASP A 221 0.30 12.30 -7.83
CA ASP A 221 1.25 11.20 -7.57
C ASP A 221 2.49 11.66 -6.81
N LEU A 222 3.13 12.72 -7.28
CA LEU A 222 4.32 13.25 -6.60
C LEU A 222 4.01 13.81 -5.21
N LEU A 223 2.77 14.30 -4.97
CA LEU A 223 2.37 14.74 -3.64
C LEU A 223 2.28 13.59 -2.65
N ALA A 224 1.78 12.42 -3.09
CA ALA A 224 1.75 11.22 -2.24
C ALA A 224 3.16 10.79 -1.81
N PHE A 225 4.10 10.72 -2.76
CA PHE A 225 5.51 10.47 -2.45
C PHE A 225 6.08 11.53 -1.50
N ARG A 226 5.80 12.80 -1.78
CA ARG A 226 6.32 13.92 -0.97
C ARG A 226 5.85 13.85 0.48
N ILE A 227 4.55 13.61 0.72
CA ILE A 227 3.99 13.46 2.07
C ILE A 227 4.61 12.24 2.76
N GLY A 228 4.70 11.10 2.05
CA GLY A 228 5.32 9.89 2.58
C GLY A 228 6.77 10.08 3.00
N MET A 229 7.54 10.81 2.20
CA MET A 229 8.94 11.14 2.50
C MET A 229 9.09 12.10 3.67
N GLU A 230 8.19 13.08 3.81
CA GLU A 230 8.19 14.02 4.94
C GLU A 230 7.93 13.33 6.28
N ILE A 231 7.10 12.30 6.29
CA ILE A 231 6.75 11.54 7.50
C ILE A 231 7.75 10.42 7.77
N GLY A 232 8.11 9.65 6.73
CA GLY A 232 8.87 8.41 6.87
C GLY A 232 10.37 8.56 6.72
N ASN A 233 10.87 9.59 6.03
CA ASN A 233 12.28 9.80 5.69
C ASN A 233 12.96 8.52 5.15
N PRO A 234 12.48 7.93 4.02
CA PRO A 234 13.03 6.68 3.50
C PRO A 234 14.50 6.81 3.14
N GLY A 235 15.30 5.77 3.44
CA GLY A 235 16.71 5.75 3.08
C GLY A 235 16.94 5.54 1.58
N SER A 236 15.98 4.97 0.86
CA SER A 236 16.03 4.79 -0.59
C SER A 236 14.71 5.05 -1.29
N VAL A 237 14.80 5.32 -2.58
CA VAL A 237 13.70 5.46 -3.54
C VAL A 237 13.94 4.46 -4.66
N MET A 238 12.92 3.72 -5.09
CA MET A 238 13.00 2.91 -6.31
C MET A 238 12.31 3.64 -7.45
N CYS A 239 13.02 3.89 -8.55
CA CYS A 239 12.42 4.43 -9.77
C CYS A 239 11.55 3.38 -10.46
N ALA A 240 10.56 3.82 -11.23
CA ALA A 240 9.59 2.94 -11.89
C ALA A 240 10.09 2.41 -13.25
N TYR A 241 9.43 1.36 -13.75
CA TYR A 241 9.71 0.79 -15.07
C TYR A 241 9.33 1.69 -16.24
N ASN A 242 8.19 2.40 -16.11
CA ASN A 242 7.55 3.14 -17.18
C ASN A 242 8.35 4.39 -17.61
N GLN A 243 7.97 4.92 -18.76
CA GLN A 243 8.36 6.26 -19.14
C GLN A 243 7.42 7.30 -18.53
N VAL A 244 7.94 8.49 -18.30
CA VAL A 244 7.16 9.67 -17.93
C VAL A 244 7.50 10.79 -18.91
N ASN A 245 6.50 11.24 -19.66
CA ASN A 245 6.65 12.27 -20.68
C ASN A 245 7.79 12.00 -21.68
N GLY A 246 7.99 10.72 -22.05
CA GLY A 246 8.96 10.28 -23.03
C GLY A 246 10.35 9.90 -22.49
N GLU A 247 10.60 10.05 -21.18
CA GLU A 247 11.85 9.61 -20.55
C GLU A 247 11.60 8.40 -19.63
N GLN A 248 12.48 7.38 -19.67
CA GLN A 248 12.45 6.29 -18.70
C GLN A 248 12.55 6.83 -17.28
N ALA A 249 11.67 6.44 -16.37
CA ALA A 249 11.64 6.97 -15.01
C ALA A 249 12.98 6.79 -14.29
N CYS A 250 13.69 5.67 -14.53
CA CYS A 250 15.04 5.42 -14.01
C CYS A 250 16.15 6.20 -14.71
N ALA A 251 15.85 6.98 -15.76
CA ALA A 251 16.76 7.82 -16.48
C ALA A 251 16.13 9.20 -16.82
N SER A 252 15.26 9.69 -15.96
CA SER A 252 14.62 10.99 -16.12
C SER A 252 15.31 12.04 -15.25
N ASP A 253 15.97 12.98 -15.91
CA ASP A 253 16.61 14.13 -15.24
C ASP A 253 15.58 14.96 -14.47
N TRP A 254 14.37 15.13 -15.06
CA TRP A 254 13.28 15.83 -14.41
C TRP A 254 12.85 15.18 -13.10
N LEU A 255 12.60 13.85 -13.08
CA LEU A 255 12.14 13.14 -11.88
C LEU A 255 13.24 13.06 -10.82
N LEU A 256 14.46 12.59 -11.22
CA LEU A 256 15.47 12.16 -10.26
C LEU A 256 16.37 13.29 -9.81
N ASN A 257 16.82 14.16 -10.73
CA ASN A 257 17.67 15.30 -10.38
C ASN A 257 16.83 16.49 -9.93
N ARG A 258 15.92 16.99 -10.81
CA ARG A 258 15.20 18.23 -10.51
C ARG A 258 14.19 18.05 -9.39
N VAL A 259 13.20 17.16 -9.53
CA VAL A 259 12.11 17.00 -8.54
C VAL A 259 12.63 16.44 -7.22
N LEU A 260 13.26 15.27 -7.28
CA LEU A 260 13.63 14.53 -6.07
C LEU A 260 14.83 15.14 -5.34
N LYS A 261 15.93 15.38 -6.06
CA LYS A 261 17.19 15.79 -5.42
C LYS A 261 17.31 17.30 -5.24
N GLN A 262 16.90 18.11 -6.23
CA GLN A 262 17.02 19.57 -6.14
C GLN A 262 15.83 20.20 -5.40
N ASP A 263 14.59 20.03 -5.92
CA ASP A 263 13.44 20.70 -5.34
C ASP A 263 13.13 20.17 -3.93
N TRP A 264 13.20 18.85 -3.73
CA TRP A 264 12.90 18.23 -2.44
C TRP A 264 14.12 18.08 -1.53
N GLY A 265 15.33 18.19 -2.05
CA GLY A 265 16.56 18.06 -1.27
C GLY A 265 16.76 16.65 -0.68
N TYR A 266 16.30 15.60 -1.38
CA TYR A 266 16.41 14.23 -0.93
C TYR A 266 17.87 13.78 -0.79
N GLN A 267 18.23 13.18 0.34
CA GLN A 267 19.60 12.81 0.68
C GLN A 267 19.93 11.34 0.46
N GLY A 268 18.92 10.46 0.53
CA GLY A 268 19.09 9.05 0.28
C GLY A 268 19.41 8.73 -1.18
N PHE A 269 19.55 7.47 -1.51
CA PHE A 269 19.88 7.02 -2.85
C PHE A 269 18.65 6.57 -3.64
N VAL A 270 18.76 6.66 -4.96
CA VAL A 270 17.78 6.13 -5.92
C VAL A 270 18.32 4.81 -6.48
N MET A 271 17.59 3.73 -6.27
CA MET A 271 17.84 2.44 -6.88
C MET A 271 16.93 2.22 -8.09
N SER A 272 17.37 1.42 -9.06
CA SER A 272 16.51 1.02 -10.16
C SER A 272 15.53 -0.07 -9.74
N ASP A 273 14.40 -0.16 -10.42
CA ASP A 273 13.66 -1.42 -10.51
C ASP A 273 14.47 -2.44 -11.35
N TRP A 274 14.15 -3.73 -11.25
CA TRP A 274 14.94 -4.85 -11.81
C TRP A 274 14.82 -4.93 -13.34
N GLY A 275 15.93 -4.62 -14.04
CA GLY A 275 15.93 -4.57 -15.51
C GLY A 275 15.35 -3.26 -16.07
N ALA A 276 15.39 -2.16 -15.29
CA ALA A 276 14.89 -0.84 -15.67
C ALA A 276 15.97 0.17 -16.08
N VAL A 277 17.25 -0.20 -16.10
CA VAL A 277 18.34 0.70 -16.46
C VAL A 277 18.59 0.68 -17.97
N PRO A 278 18.28 1.77 -18.69
CA PRO A 278 18.39 1.77 -20.15
C PRO A 278 19.84 1.93 -20.67
N SER A 279 20.69 2.68 -19.96
CA SER A 279 22.04 3.01 -20.36
C SER A 279 22.90 3.54 -19.20
N LEU A 280 24.20 3.73 -19.44
CA LEU A 280 25.14 4.34 -18.50
C LEU A 280 24.74 5.80 -18.13
N ASP A 281 24.11 6.53 -19.06
CA ASP A 281 23.72 7.92 -18.85
C ASP A 281 22.66 8.09 -17.75
N ALA A 282 21.96 7.01 -17.36
CA ALA A 282 21.07 7.01 -16.21
C ALA A 282 21.78 7.50 -14.93
N ALA A 283 23.10 7.26 -14.81
CA ALA A 283 23.91 7.80 -13.72
C ALA A 283 23.89 9.32 -13.71
N LEU A 284 24.16 9.98 -14.83
CA LEU A 284 24.13 11.44 -14.94
C LEU A 284 22.74 12.03 -14.73
N LYS A 285 21.70 11.26 -15.06
CA LYS A 285 20.29 11.63 -14.88
C LYS A 285 19.74 11.36 -13.48
N GLY A 286 20.60 10.95 -12.54
CA GLY A 286 20.24 10.91 -11.13
C GLY A 286 20.04 9.53 -10.52
N LEU A 287 20.17 8.43 -11.26
CA LEU A 287 20.13 7.07 -10.71
C LEU A 287 21.41 6.78 -9.92
N ASP A 288 21.29 6.24 -8.71
CA ASP A 288 22.43 6.01 -7.81
C ASP A 288 22.88 4.55 -7.75
N GLN A 289 21.97 3.60 -7.99
CA GLN A 289 22.26 2.18 -7.90
C GLN A 289 21.50 1.37 -8.95
N GLN A 290 22.21 0.51 -9.67
CA GLN A 290 21.66 -0.47 -10.59
C GLN A 290 21.36 -1.76 -9.82
N SER A 291 20.08 -2.03 -9.53
CA SER A 291 19.65 -3.20 -8.77
C SER A 291 19.36 -4.37 -9.69
N GLY A 292 19.66 -5.61 -9.24
CA GLY A 292 19.45 -6.79 -10.06
C GLY A 292 20.13 -6.69 -11.45
N ALA A 293 21.34 -6.16 -11.49
CA ALA A 293 22.02 -5.69 -12.71
C ALA A 293 22.15 -6.75 -13.83
N GLN A 294 22.08 -8.05 -13.48
CA GLN A 294 22.07 -9.13 -14.47
C GLN A 294 20.78 -9.23 -15.30
N LEU A 295 19.72 -8.51 -14.90
CA LEU A 295 18.45 -8.46 -15.64
C LEU A 295 18.39 -7.32 -16.64
N ASP A 296 19.34 -6.38 -16.59
CA ASP A 296 19.50 -5.32 -17.58
C ASP A 296 20.26 -5.83 -18.82
N LYS A 297 20.25 -5.07 -19.90
CA LYS A 297 21.02 -5.36 -21.13
C LYS A 297 22.53 -5.42 -20.87
N ALA A 298 23.00 -4.77 -19.81
CA ALA A 298 24.39 -4.77 -19.36
C ALA A 298 24.50 -4.32 -17.91
N VAL A 299 25.56 -4.72 -17.22
CA VAL A 299 25.95 -4.10 -15.96
C VAL A 299 26.62 -2.77 -16.28
N PHE A 300 25.84 -1.68 -16.20
CA PHE A 300 26.30 -0.35 -16.57
C PHE A 300 27.12 0.31 -15.46
N PHE A 301 26.76 0.05 -14.18
CA PHE A 301 27.31 0.79 -13.02
C PHE A 301 28.48 0.05 -12.34
N ALA A 302 29.14 -0.83 -13.09
CA ALA A 302 30.40 -1.47 -12.71
C ALA A 302 31.58 -0.90 -13.54
N ASP A 303 32.24 -1.75 -14.32
CA ASP A 303 33.46 -1.40 -15.11
C ASP A 303 33.22 -0.26 -16.09
N ARG A 304 32.03 -0.19 -16.70
CA ARG A 304 31.69 0.90 -17.63
C ARG A 304 31.63 2.27 -16.93
N LEU A 305 31.05 2.30 -15.72
CA LEU A 305 31.02 3.52 -14.91
C LEU A 305 32.41 3.90 -14.41
N ALA A 306 33.24 2.91 -14.01
CA ALA A 306 34.62 3.13 -13.64
C ALA A 306 35.44 3.75 -14.78
N ALA A 307 35.32 3.21 -16.00
CA ALA A 307 35.99 3.72 -17.19
C ALA A 307 35.54 5.16 -17.54
N ALA A 308 34.23 5.42 -17.48
CA ALA A 308 33.70 6.77 -17.70
C ALA A 308 34.19 7.77 -16.64
N ALA A 309 34.17 7.40 -15.35
CA ALA A 309 34.67 8.24 -14.27
C ALA A 309 36.19 8.50 -14.33
N ALA A 310 36.97 7.60 -14.93
CA ALA A 310 38.39 7.82 -15.15
C ALA A 310 38.68 8.89 -16.22
N SER A 311 37.84 9.00 -17.24
CA SER A 311 38.04 9.87 -18.40
C SER A 311 37.21 11.17 -18.35
N ASP A 312 36.03 11.14 -17.70
CA ASP A 312 35.08 12.27 -17.66
C ASP A 312 34.84 12.78 -16.22
N PRO A 313 35.17 14.06 -15.94
CA PRO A 313 34.90 14.67 -14.61
C PRO A 313 33.43 14.63 -14.17
N ALA A 314 32.47 14.70 -15.11
CA ALA A 314 31.04 14.64 -14.78
C ALA A 314 30.68 13.30 -14.17
N TYR A 315 31.09 12.18 -14.78
CA TYR A 315 30.88 10.84 -14.22
C TYR A 315 31.64 10.64 -12.91
N ARG A 316 32.84 11.22 -12.77
CA ARG A 316 33.62 11.12 -11.53
C ARG A 316 32.88 11.80 -10.37
N THR A 317 32.43 13.05 -10.58
CA THR A 317 31.66 13.81 -9.58
C THR A 317 30.37 13.08 -9.24
N ARG A 318 29.72 12.51 -10.26
CA ARG A 318 28.47 11.78 -10.07
C ARG A 318 28.66 10.47 -9.30
N LEU A 319 29.73 9.73 -9.57
CA LEU A 319 30.07 8.50 -8.84
C LEU A 319 30.32 8.80 -7.34
N ASP A 320 30.93 9.94 -7.02
CA ASP A 320 31.12 10.38 -5.64
C ASP A 320 29.78 10.72 -4.97
N ASP A 321 28.86 11.41 -5.67
CA ASP A 321 27.51 11.70 -5.16
C ASP A 321 26.67 10.40 -4.95
N MET A 322 26.75 9.43 -5.87
CA MET A 322 26.09 8.13 -5.72
C MET A 322 26.52 7.44 -4.43
N ASN A 323 27.84 7.34 -4.22
CA ASN A 323 28.39 6.70 -3.01
C ASN A 323 28.05 7.48 -1.74
N ARG A 324 28.10 8.82 -1.76
CA ARG A 324 27.70 9.66 -0.63
C ARG A 324 26.26 9.35 -0.19
N ARG A 325 25.33 9.24 -1.13
CA ARG A 325 23.91 8.96 -0.86
C ARG A 325 23.68 7.56 -0.29
N ILE A 326 24.35 6.54 -0.84
CA ILE A 326 24.28 5.16 -0.34
C ILE A 326 24.88 5.09 1.08
N LEU A 327 26.04 5.69 1.31
CA LEU A 327 26.68 5.74 2.61
C LEU A 327 25.84 6.52 3.63
N TRP A 328 25.23 7.64 3.21
CA TRP A 328 24.32 8.39 4.05
C TRP A 328 23.16 7.51 4.54
N ALA A 329 22.50 6.78 3.65
CA ALA A 329 21.40 5.88 4.00
C ALA A 329 21.84 4.77 4.97
N ILE A 330 23.02 4.18 4.76
CA ILE A 330 23.62 3.19 5.65
C ILE A 330 23.83 3.77 7.06
N TYR A 331 24.41 4.97 7.15
CA TYR A 331 24.74 5.60 8.44
C TYR A 331 23.53 6.21 9.14
N ASP A 332 22.60 6.81 8.40
CA ASP A 332 21.37 7.37 8.97
C ASP A 332 20.49 6.28 9.57
N ASN A 333 20.44 5.10 8.94
CA ASN A 333 19.73 3.95 9.47
C ASN A 333 20.55 3.10 10.46
N GLY A 334 21.84 3.41 10.64
CA GLY A 334 22.72 2.75 11.61
C GLY A 334 23.08 1.31 11.25
N LEU A 335 23.08 0.93 9.96
CA LEU A 335 23.35 -0.44 9.51
C LEU A 335 24.75 -0.93 9.89
N ASP A 336 25.71 -0.03 9.98
CA ASP A 336 27.09 -0.29 10.39
C ASP A 336 27.23 -0.57 11.88
N ARG A 337 26.40 0.05 12.71
CA ARG A 337 26.41 -0.09 14.18
C ARG A 337 25.51 -1.23 14.64
N PHE A 338 24.46 -1.50 13.90
CA PHE A 338 23.43 -2.49 14.20
C PHE A 338 23.28 -3.49 13.06
N PRO A 339 24.27 -4.36 12.82
CA PRO A 339 24.22 -5.28 11.67
C PRO A 339 23.06 -6.26 11.79
N ALA A 340 22.31 -6.43 10.69
CA ALA A 340 21.27 -7.45 10.60
C ALA A 340 21.93 -8.85 10.50
N ARG A 341 21.40 -9.81 11.26
CA ARG A 341 21.91 -11.19 11.28
C ARG A 341 20.73 -12.16 11.18
N ALA A 342 20.87 -13.17 10.35
CA ALA A 342 19.89 -14.25 10.26
C ALA A 342 19.84 -15.06 11.58
N GLY A 343 18.68 -15.63 11.89
CA GLY A 343 18.44 -16.42 13.09
C GLY A 343 18.03 -15.60 14.32
N GLY A 344 17.66 -14.34 14.13
CA GLY A 344 17.04 -13.53 15.19
C GLY A 344 15.68 -14.10 15.63
N ALA A 345 15.29 -13.80 16.87
CA ALA A 345 13.99 -14.22 17.40
C ALA A 345 12.83 -13.52 16.65
N ILE A 346 11.80 -14.30 16.29
CA ILE A 346 10.57 -13.82 15.68
C ILE A 346 9.41 -14.33 16.54
N ASP A 347 8.62 -13.41 17.10
CA ASP A 347 7.38 -13.76 17.78
C ASP A 347 6.25 -13.88 16.75
N ALA A 348 6.10 -15.06 16.14
CA ALA A 348 5.10 -15.31 15.13
C ALA A 348 3.66 -15.11 15.66
N THR A 349 3.42 -15.31 16.97
CA THR A 349 2.11 -15.10 17.57
C THR A 349 1.77 -13.62 17.65
N ALA A 350 2.68 -12.80 18.17
CA ALA A 350 2.50 -11.35 18.22
C ALA A 350 2.39 -10.76 16.80
N ASN A 351 3.20 -11.21 15.86
CA ASN A 351 3.13 -10.79 14.46
C ASN A 351 1.77 -11.13 13.82
N ALA A 352 1.27 -12.34 14.05
CA ALA A 352 -0.05 -12.76 13.57
C ALA A 352 -1.18 -11.91 14.17
N GLN A 353 -1.08 -11.48 15.43
CA GLN A 353 -2.04 -10.58 16.07
C GLN A 353 -2.06 -9.21 15.41
N VAL A 354 -0.89 -8.67 15.06
CA VAL A 354 -0.80 -7.39 14.32
C VAL A 354 -1.49 -7.52 12.95
N ALA A 355 -1.21 -8.60 12.21
CA ALA A 355 -1.85 -8.85 10.91
C ALA A 355 -3.38 -9.01 11.04
N GLU A 356 -3.84 -9.72 12.07
CA GLU A 356 -5.26 -9.89 12.36
C GLU A 356 -5.96 -8.56 12.70
N GLU A 357 -5.31 -7.70 13.49
CA GLU A 357 -5.86 -6.40 13.85
C GLU A 357 -5.96 -5.47 12.64
N VAL A 358 -4.94 -5.47 11.76
CA VAL A 358 -5.00 -4.74 10.48
C VAL A 358 -6.16 -5.26 9.63
N ALA A 359 -6.34 -6.60 9.52
CA ALA A 359 -7.45 -7.18 8.78
C ALA A 359 -8.82 -6.76 9.36
N LYS A 360 -9.00 -6.86 10.68
CA LYS A 360 -10.25 -6.48 11.37
C LYS A 360 -10.64 -5.03 11.13
N GLN A 361 -9.66 -4.11 11.17
CA GLN A 361 -9.90 -2.69 10.95
C GLN A 361 -9.97 -2.32 9.45
N GLY A 362 -9.40 -3.15 8.57
CA GLY A 362 -9.38 -2.93 7.13
C GLY A 362 -10.59 -3.48 6.37
N ILE A 363 -11.32 -4.45 6.95
CA ILE A 363 -12.55 -4.97 6.36
C ILE A 363 -13.61 -3.87 6.29
N VAL A 364 -14.19 -3.67 5.10
CA VAL A 364 -15.19 -2.63 4.84
C VAL A 364 -16.57 -3.25 4.67
N LEU A 365 -17.53 -2.84 5.48
CA LEU A 365 -18.95 -3.17 5.30
C LEU A 365 -19.54 -2.22 4.25
N LEU A 366 -19.75 -2.73 3.03
CA LEU A 366 -20.26 -1.91 1.91
C LEU A 366 -21.77 -1.73 1.93
N ARG A 367 -22.49 -2.79 2.32
CA ARG A 367 -23.96 -2.82 2.35
C ARG A 367 -24.43 -3.67 3.53
N ASN A 368 -25.52 -3.25 4.20
CA ASN A 368 -26.13 -4.04 5.29
C ASN A 368 -27.63 -3.73 5.40
N GLU A 369 -28.43 -4.40 4.59
CA GLU A 369 -29.88 -4.22 4.57
C GLU A 369 -30.54 -5.00 5.70
N ARG A 370 -31.56 -4.42 6.28
CA ARG A 370 -32.37 -5.03 7.35
C ARG A 370 -31.53 -5.56 8.54
N ASN A 371 -30.33 -5.00 8.76
CA ASN A 371 -29.38 -5.48 9.76
C ASN A 371 -29.07 -6.98 9.59
N ALA A 372 -28.82 -7.43 8.35
CA ALA A 372 -28.45 -8.81 8.05
C ALA A 372 -27.15 -9.23 8.72
N LEU A 373 -26.26 -8.27 8.96
CA LEU A 373 -25.06 -8.41 9.78
C LEU A 373 -25.17 -7.51 11.02
N PRO A 374 -24.60 -7.91 12.18
CA PRO A 374 -23.95 -9.21 12.40
C PRO A 374 -24.96 -10.37 12.37
N LEU A 375 -24.45 -11.55 12.02
CA LEU A 375 -25.26 -12.76 11.93
C LEU A 375 -26.02 -13.01 13.23
N ALA A 376 -27.31 -13.28 13.12
CA ALA A 376 -28.14 -13.58 14.26
C ALA A 376 -27.74 -14.91 14.91
N ALA A 377 -27.73 -14.97 16.24
CA ALA A 377 -27.47 -16.20 16.98
C ALA A 377 -28.51 -17.32 16.71
N SER A 378 -29.65 -16.94 16.12
CA SER A 378 -30.72 -17.88 15.71
C SER A 378 -30.47 -18.54 14.35
N ALA A 379 -29.49 -18.09 13.56
CA ALA A 379 -29.14 -18.75 12.30
C ALA A 379 -28.55 -20.12 12.59
N LYS A 380 -29.32 -21.20 12.26
CA LYS A 380 -28.94 -22.57 12.53
C LYS A 380 -28.30 -23.26 11.35
N ARG A 381 -28.76 -22.97 10.14
CA ARG A 381 -28.24 -23.54 8.89
C ARG A 381 -27.65 -22.45 8.01
N ILE A 382 -26.34 -22.56 7.77
CA ILE A 382 -25.57 -21.57 7.04
C ILE A 382 -24.95 -22.27 5.81
N ALA A 383 -25.33 -21.79 4.60
CA ALA A 383 -24.66 -22.20 3.36
C ALA A 383 -23.45 -21.31 3.13
N VAL A 384 -22.27 -21.91 2.98
CA VAL A 384 -21.02 -21.22 2.61
C VAL A 384 -20.64 -21.64 1.20
N ILE A 385 -20.51 -20.69 0.29
CA ILE A 385 -20.41 -20.95 -1.14
C ILE A 385 -19.20 -20.21 -1.72
N GLY A 386 -18.38 -20.92 -2.51
CA GLY A 386 -17.32 -20.31 -3.33
C GLY A 386 -16.05 -19.89 -2.60
N GLY A 387 -15.21 -19.18 -3.33
CA GLY A 387 -14.02 -18.46 -2.85
C GLY A 387 -12.93 -19.26 -2.16
N TYR A 388 -12.97 -20.61 -2.23
CA TYR A 388 -12.09 -21.48 -1.43
C TYR A 388 -12.19 -21.22 0.10
N ALA A 389 -13.34 -20.74 0.58
CA ALA A 389 -13.58 -20.42 1.99
C ALA A 389 -13.32 -21.58 2.97
N ASN A 390 -13.28 -22.82 2.47
CA ASN A 390 -12.90 -24.04 3.22
C ASN A 390 -11.40 -24.37 3.15
N THR A 391 -10.60 -23.53 2.50
CA THR A 391 -9.17 -23.79 2.25
C THR A 391 -8.29 -22.69 2.82
N GLY A 392 -8.65 -21.44 2.59
CA GLY A 392 -7.87 -20.29 3.04
C GLY A 392 -8.38 -18.97 2.44
N VAL A 393 -7.66 -17.87 2.67
CA VAL A 393 -7.94 -16.57 2.11
C VAL A 393 -6.97 -16.23 1.00
N LEU A 394 -7.45 -15.49 -0.01
CA LEU A 394 -6.68 -15.14 -1.19
C LEU A 394 -5.51 -14.20 -0.87
N SER A 395 -4.40 -14.38 -1.59
CA SER A 395 -3.20 -13.52 -1.56
C SER A 395 -2.94 -12.95 -2.95
N GLY A 396 -2.50 -11.70 -3.01
CA GLY A 396 -1.92 -11.15 -4.23
C GLY A 396 -0.63 -11.86 -4.61
N ALA A 397 -0.23 -11.76 -5.87
CA ALA A 397 0.94 -12.44 -6.42
C ALA A 397 1.99 -11.45 -6.97
N GLY A 398 3.12 -11.96 -7.42
CA GLY A 398 4.27 -11.17 -7.85
C GLY A 398 5.37 -11.11 -6.80
N SER A 399 6.24 -10.11 -6.90
CA SER A 399 7.37 -9.90 -5.99
C SER A 399 6.96 -9.69 -4.53
N SER A 400 5.78 -9.10 -4.29
CA SER A 400 5.26 -8.79 -2.95
C SER A 400 4.55 -9.95 -2.25
N GLN A 401 4.47 -11.14 -2.87
CA GLN A 401 3.79 -12.29 -2.28
C GLN A 401 4.50 -12.77 -1.01
N VAL A 402 3.76 -12.86 0.09
CA VAL A 402 4.24 -13.37 1.40
C VAL A 402 3.48 -14.64 1.75
N GLN A 403 4.20 -15.65 2.26
CA GLN A 403 3.60 -16.90 2.73
C GLN A 403 4.22 -17.32 4.07
N GLY A 404 3.42 -17.94 4.93
CA GLY A 404 3.91 -18.53 6.18
C GLY A 404 4.89 -19.70 5.94
N ALA A 405 5.60 -20.14 6.98
CA ALA A 405 6.61 -21.21 6.89
C ALA A 405 6.06 -22.55 6.37
N ALA A 406 4.76 -22.83 6.59
CA ALA A 406 4.09 -24.01 6.03
C ALA A 406 3.74 -23.87 4.53
N GLY A 407 4.07 -22.75 3.90
CA GLY A 407 3.66 -22.41 2.54
C GLY A 407 2.16 -22.14 2.42
N PRO A 408 1.67 -21.90 1.19
CA PRO A 408 0.24 -21.66 0.95
C PRO A 408 -0.61 -22.90 1.28
N ALA A 409 -1.88 -22.67 1.63
CA ALA A 409 -2.87 -23.75 1.76
C ALA A 409 -3.19 -24.39 0.40
N LEU A 410 -3.24 -23.54 -0.63
CA LEU A 410 -3.45 -23.92 -2.01
C LEU A 410 -2.65 -22.95 -2.89
N SER A 411 -2.03 -23.46 -3.95
CA SER A 411 -1.41 -22.67 -4.99
C SER A 411 -1.86 -23.20 -6.35
N ILE A 412 -2.41 -22.34 -7.17
CA ILE A 412 -2.87 -22.66 -8.53
C ILE A 412 -2.00 -21.87 -9.49
N PRO A 413 -1.03 -22.50 -10.15
CA PRO A 413 -0.17 -21.82 -11.11
C PRO A 413 -0.98 -21.38 -12.33
N LEU A 414 -0.71 -20.17 -12.82
CA LEU A 414 -1.28 -19.69 -14.09
C LEU A 414 -0.74 -20.51 -15.28
N GLY A 415 0.46 -21.07 -15.12
CA GLY A 415 1.20 -21.74 -16.17
C GLY A 415 2.29 -20.86 -16.74
N GLY A 416 2.99 -21.37 -17.77
CA GLY A 416 4.11 -20.71 -18.38
C GLY A 416 5.42 -21.44 -18.11
N THR A 417 6.42 -21.16 -18.96
CA THR A 417 7.76 -21.79 -18.91
C THR A 417 8.87 -20.76 -18.67
N ASP A 418 8.52 -19.49 -18.57
CA ASP A 418 9.47 -18.42 -18.32
C ASP A 418 9.98 -18.46 -16.86
N PRO A 419 11.15 -17.86 -16.57
CA PRO A 419 11.74 -17.88 -15.23
C PRO A 419 10.87 -17.22 -14.13
N PHE A 420 9.90 -16.38 -14.50
CA PHE A 420 9.03 -15.66 -13.59
C PHE A 420 7.66 -16.31 -13.40
N SER A 421 7.37 -17.42 -14.09
CA SER A 421 6.09 -18.13 -13.98
C SER A 421 5.75 -18.55 -12.54
N ALA A 422 6.76 -18.76 -11.69
CA ALA A 422 6.57 -19.05 -10.26
C ALA A 422 5.92 -17.90 -9.49
N PHE A 423 6.02 -16.66 -9.96
CA PHE A 423 5.33 -15.50 -9.37
C PHE A 423 3.87 -15.39 -9.81
N LEU A 424 3.47 -16.10 -10.87
CA LEU A 424 2.13 -16.10 -11.43
C LEU A 424 1.31 -17.27 -10.87
N SER A 425 1.14 -17.30 -9.56
CA SER A 425 0.35 -18.33 -8.88
C SER A 425 -0.72 -17.70 -8.00
N GLN A 426 -1.97 -18.08 -8.23
CA GLN A 426 -3.06 -17.78 -7.31
C GLN A 426 -2.88 -18.60 -6.04
N SER A 427 -2.59 -17.95 -4.93
CA SER A 427 -2.23 -18.60 -3.68
C SER A 427 -3.14 -18.18 -2.54
N TYR A 428 -3.39 -19.11 -1.62
CA TYR A 428 -4.25 -18.93 -0.46
C TYR A 428 -3.46 -19.10 0.84
N GLN A 429 -3.60 -18.14 1.75
CA GLN A 429 -3.03 -18.19 3.10
C GLN A 429 -3.77 -19.27 3.93
N ARG A 430 -3.05 -19.88 4.89
CA ARG A 430 -3.61 -20.91 5.80
C ARG A 430 -4.47 -20.32 6.91
N SER A 431 -5.40 -19.47 6.58
CA SER A 431 -6.40 -18.89 7.47
C SER A 431 -7.76 -19.16 6.85
N VAL A 432 -8.47 -20.17 7.39
CA VAL A 432 -9.66 -20.77 6.77
C VAL A 432 -10.93 -20.10 7.29
N PRO A 433 -11.65 -19.31 6.49
CA PRO A 433 -12.87 -18.63 6.94
C PRO A 433 -13.93 -19.55 7.50
N LEU A 434 -14.16 -20.70 6.86
CA LEU A 434 -15.16 -21.69 7.30
C LEU A 434 -14.85 -22.23 8.69
N ASP A 435 -13.59 -22.54 8.99
CA ASP A 435 -13.19 -23.07 10.29
C ASP A 435 -13.28 -22.01 11.37
N ALA A 436 -12.89 -20.78 11.05
CA ALA A 436 -13.04 -19.64 11.95
C ALA A 436 -14.53 -19.35 12.26
N MET A 437 -15.41 -19.42 11.27
CA MET A 437 -16.86 -19.30 11.47
C MET A 437 -17.42 -20.41 12.36
N LYS A 438 -17.04 -21.67 12.12
CA LYS A 438 -17.44 -22.81 12.94
C LYS A 438 -16.98 -22.67 14.40
N ALA A 439 -15.77 -22.14 14.61
CA ALA A 439 -15.27 -21.89 15.97
C ALA A 439 -16.08 -20.83 16.72
N LEU A 440 -16.62 -19.82 16.03
CA LEU A 440 -17.46 -18.78 16.63
C LEU A 440 -18.93 -19.19 16.82
N ALA A 441 -19.43 -20.13 16.01
CA ALA A 441 -20.79 -20.59 16.02
C ALA A 441 -20.87 -22.15 16.00
N PRO A 442 -20.37 -22.85 17.04
CA PRO A 442 -20.26 -24.32 17.02
C PRO A 442 -21.60 -25.05 17.02
N GLN A 443 -22.70 -24.33 17.26
CA GLN A 443 -24.07 -24.90 17.23
C GLN A 443 -24.76 -24.74 15.88
N ALA A 444 -24.14 -23.98 14.94
CA ALA A 444 -24.68 -23.79 13.59
C ALA A 444 -24.22 -24.93 12.66
N ASP A 445 -25.13 -25.32 11.77
CA ASP A 445 -24.90 -26.35 10.76
C ASP A 445 -24.38 -25.68 9.48
N PHE A 446 -23.09 -25.84 9.19
CA PHE A 446 -22.45 -25.24 8.04
C PHE A 446 -22.35 -26.20 6.86
N HIS A 447 -22.90 -25.78 5.71
CA HIS A 447 -22.86 -26.54 4.46
C HIS A 447 -21.99 -25.79 3.41
N PHE A 448 -20.83 -26.34 3.09
CA PHE A 448 -19.94 -25.76 2.08
C PHE A 448 -20.24 -26.32 0.69
N ARG A 449 -20.19 -25.43 -0.32
CA ARG A 449 -20.15 -25.74 -1.77
C ARG A 449 -19.16 -24.83 -2.49
N ASP A 450 -18.40 -25.37 -3.41
CA ASP A 450 -17.39 -24.61 -4.15
C ASP A 450 -17.96 -23.63 -5.19
N GLY A 451 -19.26 -23.71 -5.47
CA GLY A 451 -19.96 -22.82 -6.38
C GLY A 451 -19.80 -23.13 -7.88
N ARG A 452 -18.93 -24.07 -8.25
CA ARG A 452 -18.71 -24.41 -9.68
C ARG A 452 -19.94 -24.99 -10.34
N TYR A 453 -20.76 -25.71 -9.61
CA TYR A 453 -22.06 -26.17 -10.08
C TYR A 453 -23.17 -25.33 -9.42
N ILE A 454 -23.59 -24.27 -10.11
CA ILE A 454 -24.51 -23.25 -9.59
C ILE A 454 -25.81 -23.86 -9.06
N ALA A 455 -26.38 -24.90 -9.72
CA ALA A 455 -27.64 -25.53 -9.30
C ALA A 455 -27.55 -26.19 -7.91
N ASP A 456 -26.40 -26.77 -7.55
CA ASP A 456 -26.18 -27.33 -6.21
C ASP A 456 -26.02 -26.21 -5.17
N ALA A 457 -25.28 -25.16 -5.48
CA ALA A 457 -25.18 -23.98 -4.63
C ALA A 457 -26.53 -23.34 -4.35
N VAL A 458 -27.39 -23.20 -5.36
CA VAL A 458 -28.76 -22.71 -5.26
C VAL A 458 -29.60 -23.62 -4.37
N THR A 459 -29.46 -24.96 -4.47
CA THR A 459 -30.19 -25.92 -3.65
C THR A 459 -29.80 -25.77 -2.17
N GLN A 460 -28.52 -25.61 -1.88
CA GLN A 460 -28.08 -25.38 -0.49
C GLN A 460 -28.55 -24.02 0.03
N ALA A 461 -28.48 -22.96 -0.79
CA ALA A 461 -28.94 -21.64 -0.41
C ALA A 461 -30.44 -21.61 -0.06
N LYS A 462 -31.29 -22.31 -0.83
CA LYS A 462 -32.73 -22.45 -0.54
C LYS A 462 -33.06 -23.10 0.80
N GLN A 463 -32.18 -23.98 1.28
CA GLN A 463 -32.37 -24.74 2.52
C GLN A 463 -31.73 -24.03 3.73
N ALA A 464 -30.99 -22.98 3.53
CA ALA A 464 -30.25 -22.27 4.57
C ALA A 464 -31.01 -21.05 5.09
N ASP A 465 -30.84 -20.74 6.38
CA ASP A 465 -31.30 -19.47 6.97
C ASP A 465 -30.55 -18.28 6.37
N VAL A 466 -29.25 -18.48 6.10
CA VAL A 466 -28.35 -17.50 5.51
C VAL A 466 -27.44 -18.19 4.50
N ALA A 467 -27.22 -17.55 3.36
CA ALA A 467 -26.19 -17.94 2.39
C ALA A 467 -25.03 -16.91 2.42
N ILE A 468 -23.81 -17.39 2.56
CA ILE A 468 -22.58 -16.55 2.51
C ILE A 468 -21.81 -16.96 1.26
N VAL A 469 -21.71 -16.06 0.29
CA VAL A 469 -20.95 -16.29 -0.93
C VAL A 469 -19.61 -15.58 -0.82
N PHE A 470 -18.52 -16.33 -0.87
CA PHE A 470 -17.18 -15.80 -1.00
C PHE A 470 -16.87 -15.65 -2.49
N ALA A 471 -16.44 -14.45 -2.90
CA ALA A 471 -16.10 -14.17 -4.26
C ALA A 471 -14.68 -13.57 -4.32
N THR A 472 -13.88 -14.04 -5.27
CA THR A 472 -12.46 -13.74 -5.34
C THR A 472 -12.07 -13.13 -6.69
N GLN A 473 -11.20 -12.12 -6.67
CA GLN A 473 -10.52 -11.59 -7.85
C GLN A 473 -9.02 -11.58 -7.57
N TRP A 474 -8.30 -12.50 -8.22
CA TRP A 474 -6.85 -12.56 -8.11
C TRP A 474 -6.20 -11.45 -8.93
N SER A 475 -5.20 -10.78 -8.34
CA SER A 475 -4.37 -9.76 -8.97
C SER A 475 -2.89 -10.04 -8.73
N THR A 476 -2.07 -9.64 -9.67
CA THR A 476 -0.62 -9.89 -9.63
C THR A 476 0.16 -8.76 -10.27
N GLU A 477 1.39 -8.61 -9.86
CA GLU A 477 2.40 -7.89 -10.62
C GLU A 477 2.51 -8.48 -12.04
N GLY A 478 2.70 -7.61 -13.04
CA GLY A 478 2.92 -7.96 -14.44
C GLY A 478 1.65 -8.10 -15.29
N LEU A 479 0.46 -8.23 -14.70
CA LEU A 479 -0.79 -8.46 -15.42
C LEU A 479 -1.91 -7.55 -14.89
N ASP A 480 -2.50 -6.74 -15.77
CA ASP A 480 -3.71 -5.96 -15.47
C ASP A 480 -4.97 -6.81 -15.59
N GLN A 481 -6.06 -6.36 -14.94
CA GLN A 481 -7.38 -6.96 -15.10
C GLN A 481 -8.01 -6.52 -16.44
N PRO A 482 -8.69 -7.43 -17.15
CA PRO A 482 -9.34 -7.08 -18.43
C PRO A 482 -10.51 -6.10 -18.23
N ASP A 483 -11.26 -6.29 -17.17
CA ASP A 483 -12.41 -5.48 -16.78
C ASP A 483 -12.60 -5.49 -15.25
N LEU A 484 -13.74 -5.02 -14.77
CA LEU A 484 -14.07 -4.99 -13.35
C LEU A 484 -15.12 -6.05 -12.95
N SER A 485 -15.34 -7.07 -13.76
CA SER A 485 -16.24 -8.19 -13.45
C SER A 485 -15.53 -9.19 -12.54
N LEU A 486 -16.30 -9.92 -11.75
CA LEU A 486 -15.75 -11.06 -11.00
C LEU A 486 -15.44 -12.21 -11.98
N PRO A 487 -14.22 -12.77 -11.94
CA PRO A 487 -13.83 -13.82 -12.89
C PRO A 487 -14.57 -15.15 -12.65
N ASN A 488 -14.45 -16.07 -13.62
CA ASN A 488 -14.93 -17.46 -13.51
C ASN A 488 -16.44 -17.58 -13.27
N GLY A 489 -17.26 -16.64 -13.79
CA GLY A 489 -18.72 -16.70 -13.67
C GLY A 489 -19.29 -16.47 -12.28
N GLN A 490 -18.52 -15.88 -11.37
CA GLN A 490 -18.94 -15.62 -10.00
C GLN A 490 -20.12 -14.65 -9.92
N ASP A 491 -20.23 -13.68 -10.83
CA ASP A 491 -21.41 -12.79 -10.91
C ASP A 491 -22.71 -13.59 -11.17
N ALA A 492 -22.65 -14.59 -12.05
CA ALA A 492 -23.80 -15.47 -12.32
C ALA A 492 -24.14 -16.37 -11.11
N LEU A 493 -23.13 -16.86 -10.40
CA LEU A 493 -23.31 -17.61 -9.15
C LEU A 493 -24.02 -16.76 -8.09
N ILE A 494 -23.52 -15.54 -7.84
CA ILE A 494 -24.11 -14.62 -6.85
C ILE A 494 -25.54 -14.26 -7.24
N ASP A 495 -25.79 -13.96 -8.52
CA ASP A 495 -27.13 -13.67 -9.04
C ASP A 495 -28.11 -14.82 -8.77
N ALA A 496 -27.71 -16.05 -9.06
CA ALA A 496 -28.54 -17.24 -8.84
C ALA A 496 -28.79 -17.50 -7.34
N VAL A 497 -27.77 -17.36 -6.49
CA VAL A 497 -27.90 -17.55 -5.05
C VAL A 497 -28.77 -16.49 -4.41
N THR A 498 -28.61 -15.23 -4.78
CA THR A 498 -29.45 -14.11 -4.25
C THR A 498 -30.91 -14.22 -4.64
N ARG A 499 -31.23 -14.79 -5.80
CA ARG A 499 -32.62 -15.12 -6.18
C ARG A 499 -33.20 -16.27 -5.36
N ALA A 500 -32.35 -17.18 -4.90
CA ALA A 500 -32.75 -18.35 -4.15
C ALA A 500 -32.92 -18.08 -2.64
N ASN A 501 -32.10 -17.20 -2.09
CA ASN A 501 -32.11 -16.82 -0.67
C ASN A 501 -31.92 -15.30 -0.52
N PRO A 502 -32.95 -14.55 -0.06
CA PRO A 502 -32.85 -13.10 0.14
C PRO A 502 -31.94 -12.69 1.29
N ASN A 503 -31.50 -13.62 2.14
CA ASN A 503 -30.54 -13.42 3.20
C ASN A 503 -29.12 -13.77 2.73
N THR A 504 -28.79 -13.46 1.48
CA THR A 504 -27.46 -13.70 0.94
C THR A 504 -26.51 -12.56 1.31
N ILE A 505 -25.38 -12.93 1.90
CA ILE A 505 -24.25 -12.09 2.22
C ILE A 505 -23.13 -12.41 1.23
N VAL A 506 -22.48 -11.39 0.66
CA VAL A 506 -21.32 -11.57 -0.20
C VAL A 506 -20.08 -11.06 0.52
N VAL A 507 -19.04 -11.90 0.59
CA VAL A 507 -17.71 -11.53 1.07
C VAL A 507 -16.79 -11.49 -0.14
N LEU A 508 -16.21 -10.34 -0.40
CA LEU A 508 -15.29 -10.10 -1.50
C LEU A 508 -13.85 -10.19 -1.00
N GLU A 509 -13.02 -10.96 -1.69
CA GLU A 509 -11.58 -10.99 -1.55
C GLU A 509 -10.97 -10.53 -2.88
N THR A 510 -10.80 -9.20 -3.05
CA THR A 510 -10.41 -8.61 -4.33
C THR A 510 -9.16 -7.74 -4.21
N GLY A 511 -8.40 -7.63 -5.31
CA GLY A 511 -7.21 -6.78 -5.40
C GLY A 511 -7.51 -5.33 -5.78
N GLY A 512 -8.78 -5.02 -6.01
CA GLY A 512 -9.27 -3.69 -6.41
C GLY A 512 -10.80 -3.65 -6.47
N PRO A 513 -11.39 -2.55 -6.95
CA PRO A 513 -12.84 -2.43 -7.12
C PRO A 513 -13.39 -3.40 -8.15
N VAL A 514 -14.61 -3.88 -7.91
CA VAL A 514 -15.38 -4.71 -8.85
C VAL A 514 -16.78 -4.14 -9.07
N LEU A 515 -17.34 -4.38 -10.26
CA LEU A 515 -18.75 -4.11 -10.54
C LEU A 515 -19.63 -5.15 -9.84
N MET A 516 -20.83 -4.74 -9.43
CA MET A 516 -21.73 -5.60 -8.66
C MET A 516 -23.15 -5.58 -9.24
N PRO A 517 -23.39 -6.23 -10.40
CA PRO A 517 -24.71 -6.20 -11.05
C PRO A 517 -25.82 -6.85 -10.20
N TRP A 518 -25.45 -7.65 -9.23
CA TRP A 518 -26.30 -8.36 -8.27
C TRP A 518 -26.54 -7.58 -6.95
N LEU A 519 -25.89 -6.42 -6.72
CA LEU A 519 -25.85 -5.70 -5.44
C LEU A 519 -27.25 -5.52 -4.80
N ASN A 520 -28.23 -5.09 -5.58
CA ASN A 520 -29.57 -4.76 -5.08
C ASN A 520 -30.34 -5.98 -4.54
N ARG A 521 -29.87 -7.21 -4.78
CA ARG A 521 -30.49 -8.44 -4.29
C ARG A 521 -29.77 -9.01 -3.06
N THR A 522 -28.64 -8.45 -2.68
CA THR A 522 -27.89 -8.92 -1.50
C THR A 522 -28.43 -8.32 -0.21
N ALA A 523 -28.39 -9.07 0.86
CA ALA A 523 -28.67 -8.58 2.21
C ALA A 523 -27.48 -7.78 2.78
N ALA A 524 -26.26 -8.24 2.57
CA ALA A 524 -25.05 -7.51 2.93
C ALA A 524 -23.91 -7.80 1.96
N VAL A 525 -22.95 -6.88 1.89
CA VAL A 525 -21.69 -7.02 1.15
C VAL A 525 -20.55 -6.54 2.01
N VAL A 526 -19.51 -7.35 2.12
CA VAL A 526 -18.29 -7.09 2.88
C VAL A 526 -17.11 -7.17 1.94
N GLU A 527 -16.28 -6.13 1.89
CA GLU A 527 -15.00 -6.16 1.20
C GLU A 527 -13.89 -6.48 2.20
N ALA A 528 -13.27 -7.63 2.03
CA ALA A 528 -12.18 -8.09 2.88
C ALA A 528 -10.80 -7.87 2.25
N TRP A 529 -10.74 -7.47 0.97
CA TRP A 529 -9.50 -7.33 0.20
C TRP A 529 -8.70 -8.64 0.20
N TYR A 530 -7.36 -8.59 0.24
CA TYR A 530 -6.53 -9.75 0.60
C TYR A 530 -6.16 -9.62 2.07
N PRO A 531 -6.80 -10.40 2.95
CA PRO A 531 -6.82 -10.09 4.38
C PRO A 531 -5.62 -10.66 5.18
N GLY A 532 -4.61 -11.25 4.49
CA GLY A 532 -3.35 -11.69 5.11
C GLY A 532 -3.44 -12.93 6.00
N ALA A 533 -2.42 -13.10 6.84
CA ALA A 533 -2.16 -14.34 7.57
C ALA A 533 -3.29 -14.81 8.52
N ARG A 534 -4.15 -13.88 8.97
CA ARG A 534 -5.28 -14.16 9.91
C ARG A 534 -6.61 -13.65 9.35
N GLY A 535 -6.72 -13.63 8.02
CA GLY A 535 -7.88 -13.06 7.33
C GLY A 535 -9.19 -13.80 7.60
N GLY A 536 -9.17 -15.14 7.66
CA GLY A 536 -10.35 -15.94 7.93
C GLY A 536 -10.95 -15.66 9.31
N GLU A 537 -10.10 -15.49 10.31
CA GLU A 537 -10.51 -15.12 11.67
C GLU A 537 -11.08 -13.71 11.73
N ALA A 538 -10.47 -12.76 11.00
CA ALA A 538 -10.96 -11.38 10.93
C ALA A 538 -12.33 -11.31 10.24
N ILE A 539 -12.51 -12.00 9.11
CA ILE A 539 -13.79 -12.09 8.39
C ILE A 539 -14.86 -12.70 9.31
N ALA A 540 -14.57 -13.83 9.95
CA ALA A 540 -15.50 -14.49 10.87
C ALA A 540 -15.88 -13.56 12.04
N ALA A 541 -14.90 -12.84 12.62
CA ALA A 541 -15.14 -11.90 13.73
C ALA A 541 -16.10 -10.76 13.33
N VAL A 542 -15.95 -10.24 12.11
CA VAL A 542 -16.87 -9.22 11.57
C VAL A 542 -18.26 -9.83 11.33
N LEU A 543 -18.36 -10.96 10.62
CA LEU A 543 -19.65 -11.56 10.29
C LEU A 543 -20.49 -11.90 11.54
N PHE A 544 -19.85 -12.36 12.62
CA PHE A 544 -20.51 -12.71 13.87
C PHE A 544 -20.56 -11.58 14.92
N GLY A 545 -20.18 -10.35 14.53
CA GLY A 545 -20.28 -9.17 15.38
C GLY A 545 -19.37 -9.18 16.62
N LYS A 546 -18.30 -9.98 16.60
CA LYS A 546 -17.22 -9.92 17.60
C LYS A 546 -16.38 -8.65 17.44
N VAL A 547 -16.33 -8.15 16.22
CA VAL A 547 -15.75 -6.87 15.84
C VAL A 547 -16.81 -6.05 15.10
N ASN A 548 -16.93 -4.79 15.45
CA ASN A 548 -17.72 -3.83 14.70
C ASN A 548 -16.89 -3.31 13.52
N PRO A 549 -17.32 -3.50 12.26
CA PRO A 549 -16.55 -3.03 11.11
C PRO A 549 -16.31 -1.52 11.20
N SER A 550 -15.09 -1.11 10.86
CA SER A 550 -14.64 0.28 10.92
C SER A 550 -13.78 0.69 9.73
N GLY A 551 -13.63 -0.19 8.75
CA GLY A 551 -12.92 0.10 7.52
C GLY A 551 -13.69 1.08 6.63
N HIS A 552 -12.93 1.94 5.94
CA HIS A 552 -13.45 2.89 4.95
C HIS A 552 -12.68 2.77 3.65
N LEU A 553 -13.36 2.81 2.50
CA LEU A 553 -12.76 2.60 1.19
C LEU A 553 -11.64 3.63 0.90
N PRO A 554 -10.44 3.20 0.52
CA PRO A 554 -9.37 4.08 0.06
C PRO A 554 -9.42 4.33 -1.46
N ILE A 555 -10.42 3.77 -2.13
CA ILE A 555 -10.63 3.83 -3.57
C ILE A 555 -12.13 3.84 -3.88
N THR A 556 -12.50 4.56 -4.93
CA THR A 556 -13.87 4.60 -5.45
C THR A 556 -14.23 3.29 -6.17
N PHE A 557 -15.39 2.72 -5.87
CA PHE A 557 -16.01 1.67 -6.66
C PHE A 557 -16.90 2.31 -7.73
N PRO A 558 -16.57 2.25 -9.02
CA PRO A 558 -17.37 2.85 -10.07
C PRO A 558 -18.69 2.08 -10.27
N ALA A 559 -19.74 2.77 -10.70
CA ALA A 559 -21.01 2.11 -11.05
C ALA A 559 -20.96 1.46 -12.44
N SER A 560 -20.06 1.93 -13.30
CA SER A 560 -19.85 1.44 -14.66
C SER A 560 -18.43 1.79 -15.11
N ILE A 561 -17.90 1.04 -16.05
CA ILE A 561 -16.60 1.31 -16.70
C ILE A 561 -16.59 2.68 -17.40
N ASP A 562 -17.74 3.16 -17.89
CA ASP A 562 -17.88 4.46 -18.55
C ASP A 562 -17.61 5.65 -17.61
N GLN A 563 -17.56 5.43 -16.30
CA GLN A 563 -17.18 6.46 -15.33
C GLN A 563 -15.67 6.64 -15.23
N LEU A 564 -14.87 5.73 -15.78
CA LEU A 564 -13.42 5.81 -15.74
C LEU A 564 -12.87 6.82 -16.75
N PRO A 565 -11.73 7.46 -16.49
CA PRO A 565 -11.06 8.32 -17.47
C PRO A 565 -10.69 7.59 -18.77
N ARG A 566 -10.41 6.30 -18.68
CA ARG A 566 -10.10 5.37 -19.78
C ARG A 566 -10.99 4.15 -19.67
N THR A 567 -11.70 3.81 -20.76
CA THR A 567 -12.61 2.66 -20.77
C THR A 567 -11.90 1.31 -20.99
N SER A 568 -10.64 1.34 -21.45
CA SER A 568 -9.74 0.19 -21.57
C SER A 568 -8.36 0.52 -20.95
N VAL A 569 -7.59 -0.49 -20.57
CA VAL A 569 -6.17 -0.32 -20.23
C VAL A 569 -5.41 -0.16 -21.54
N ASP A 570 -4.56 0.86 -21.61
CA ASP A 570 -3.81 1.16 -22.83
C ASP A 570 -2.90 -0.04 -23.22
N GLY A 571 -3.07 -0.54 -24.43
CA GLY A 571 -2.32 -1.67 -24.98
C GLY A 571 -2.81 -3.05 -24.57
N PHE A 572 -3.82 -3.20 -23.72
CA PHE A 572 -4.25 -4.50 -23.19
C PHE A 572 -4.66 -5.50 -24.30
N ASP A 573 -5.46 -5.05 -25.27
CA ASP A 573 -5.93 -5.90 -26.36
C ASP A 573 -4.88 -6.09 -27.48
N ALA A 574 -3.80 -5.31 -27.46
CA ALA A 574 -2.77 -5.31 -28.52
C ALA A 574 -1.50 -6.07 -28.14
N LEU A 575 -1.32 -6.37 -26.87
CA LEU A 575 -0.11 -6.99 -26.33
C LEU A 575 -0.41 -8.37 -25.75
N GLU A 576 0.47 -9.32 -26.04
CA GLU A 576 0.46 -10.60 -25.33
C GLU A 576 0.87 -10.37 -23.86
N PRO A 577 0.23 -11.06 -22.90
CA PRO A 577 0.61 -10.98 -21.50
C PRO A 577 2.09 -11.34 -21.29
N ASP A 578 2.86 -10.39 -20.74
CA ASP A 578 4.27 -10.57 -20.40
C ASP A 578 4.54 -10.03 -18.98
N PHE A 579 4.93 -10.93 -18.08
CA PHE A 579 5.28 -10.52 -16.71
C PHE A 579 6.35 -9.42 -16.67
N ALA A 580 7.35 -9.51 -17.54
CA ALA A 580 8.41 -8.52 -17.62
C ALA A 580 7.97 -7.18 -18.22
N GLY A 581 6.88 -7.18 -19.03
CA GLY A 581 6.35 -6.00 -19.70
C GLY A 581 7.27 -5.44 -20.79
N ASN A 582 8.03 -6.32 -21.47
CA ASN A 582 8.94 -5.90 -22.55
C ASN A 582 8.16 -5.55 -23.82
N PRO A 583 8.67 -4.61 -24.66
CA PRO A 583 8.06 -4.35 -25.95
C PRO A 583 8.24 -5.57 -26.87
N PRO A 584 7.21 -6.01 -27.62
CA PRO A 584 7.31 -7.06 -28.61
C PRO A 584 8.34 -6.74 -29.72
N HIS A 585 8.46 -5.44 -30.05
CA HIS A 585 9.42 -4.89 -31.00
C HIS A 585 10.09 -3.66 -30.41
N GLY A 586 11.38 -3.45 -30.67
CA GLY A 586 12.18 -2.42 -29.99
C GLY A 586 11.78 -0.96 -30.25
N ASP A 587 10.94 -0.69 -31.24
CA ASP A 587 10.43 0.63 -31.62
C ASP A 587 8.95 0.84 -31.25
N MET A 588 8.32 -0.13 -30.61
CA MET A 588 6.92 -0.01 -30.18
C MET A 588 6.75 1.09 -29.16
N LYS A 589 5.74 1.92 -29.38
CA LYS A 589 5.33 3.01 -28.48
C LYS A 589 3.95 2.71 -27.92
N LEU A 590 3.80 2.95 -26.64
CA LEU A 590 2.53 2.84 -25.93
C LEU A 590 2.41 4.07 -25.04
N ASP A 591 1.33 4.82 -25.18
CA ASP A 591 1.06 6.01 -24.37
C ASP A 591 -0.14 5.75 -23.45
N ALA A 592 0.00 6.07 -22.18
CA ALA A 592 -1.11 6.19 -21.22
C ALA A 592 -1.31 7.68 -20.89
N ASP A 593 -2.44 8.24 -21.34
CA ASP A 593 -2.72 9.67 -21.16
C ASP A 593 -3.38 9.95 -19.80
N TYR A 594 -2.57 10.23 -18.79
CA TYR A 594 -3.03 10.68 -17.48
C TYR A 594 -3.37 12.19 -17.43
N GLY A 595 -3.19 12.91 -18.56
CA GLY A 595 -3.65 14.29 -18.72
C GLY A 595 -5.17 14.41 -18.76
N ILE A 596 -5.90 13.35 -19.08
CA ILE A 596 -7.38 13.29 -19.13
C ILE A 596 -7.96 13.67 -17.76
N GLU A 597 -7.59 12.97 -16.72
CA GLU A 597 -7.99 13.27 -15.35
C GLU A 597 -7.07 14.29 -14.67
N GLY A 598 -5.81 14.36 -15.07
CA GLY A 598 -4.79 15.24 -14.50
C GLY A 598 -4.55 14.93 -13.02
N SER A 599 -4.73 15.92 -12.15
CA SER A 599 -4.65 15.74 -10.68
C SER A 599 -5.94 15.20 -10.04
N ASP A 600 -7.01 15.01 -10.83
CA ASP A 600 -8.30 14.58 -10.30
C ASP A 600 -8.47 13.06 -10.37
N VAL A 601 -7.66 12.32 -9.61
CA VAL A 601 -7.70 10.85 -9.53
C VAL A 601 -8.95 10.39 -8.75
N GLY A 602 -9.60 9.32 -9.20
CA GLY A 602 -10.67 8.63 -8.51
C GLY A 602 -11.88 9.49 -8.15
N TYR A 603 -12.21 9.64 -6.86
CA TYR A 603 -13.36 10.43 -6.41
C TYR A 603 -13.32 11.90 -6.87
N ARG A 604 -12.13 12.47 -7.11
CA ARG A 604 -11.96 13.84 -7.61
C ARG A 604 -12.46 13.95 -9.05
N TRP A 605 -12.15 12.93 -9.87
CA TRP A 605 -12.68 12.80 -11.24
C TRP A 605 -14.20 12.66 -11.23
N ASN A 606 -14.74 11.82 -10.36
CA ASN A 606 -16.19 11.66 -10.24
C ASN A 606 -16.88 12.98 -9.85
N ALA A 607 -16.33 13.71 -8.90
CA ALA A 607 -16.86 15.01 -8.50
C ALA A 607 -16.83 16.04 -9.64
N ARG A 608 -15.73 16.09 -10.41
CA ARG A 608 -15.55 16.98 -11.56
C ARG A 608 -16.60 16.72 -12.64
N ASN A 609 -16.95 15.45 -12.88
CA ASN A 609 -17.88 15.04 -13.94
C ASN A 609 -19.32 14.83 -13.44
N GLY A 610 -19.56 14.97 -12.13
CA GLY A 610 -20.89 14.74 -11.55
C GLY A 610 -21.31 13.26 -11.55
N TYR A 611 -20.34 12.33 -11.59
CA TYR A 611 -20.62 10.89 -11.55
C TYR A 611 -20.98 10.44 -10.15
N LYS A 612 -21.96 9.55 -10.05
CA LYS A 612 -22.32 8.86 -8.81
C LYS A 612 -21.65 7.48 -8.80
N ALA A 613 -20.69 7.30 -7.92
CA ALA A 613 -20.04 6.02 -7.70
C ALA A 613 -21.02 4.95 -7.18
N LEU A 614 -20.71 3.68 -7.37
CA LEU A 614 -21.39 2.57 -6.69
C LEU A 614 -21.16 2.68 -5.19
N PHE A 615 -19.87 2.82 -4.79
CA PHE A 615 -19.47 3.20 -3.45
C PHE A 615 -18.36 4.28 -3.55
N PRO A 616 -18.58 5.45 -2.92
CA PRO A 616 -17.60 6.54 -3.00
C PRO A 616 -16.37 6.25 -2.14
N PHE A 617 -15.26 6.90 -2.45
CA PHE A 617 -14.09 6.99 -1.58
C PHE A 617 -14.49 7.37 -0.15
N GLY A 618 -13.91 6.73 0.83
CA GLY A 618 -14.20 6.94 2.24
C GLY A 618 -15.45 6.21 2.76
N HIS A 619 -16.24 5.52 1.89
CA HIS A 619 -17.42 4.78 2.31
C HIS A 619 -17.08 3.59 3.19
N GLY A 620 -17.85 3.39 4.25
CA GLY A 620 -17.79 2.23 5.13
C GLY A 620 -18.89 2.30 6.19
N LEU A 621 -19.65 1.21 6.32
CA LEU A 621 -20.73 1.08 7.29
C LEU A 621 -20.22 0.46 8.60
N SER A 622 -21.02 0.62 9.65
CA SER A 622 -20.77 0.07 10.98
C SER A 622 -22.03 -0.59 11.53
N TYR A 623 -21.89 -1.44 12.54
CA TYR A 623 -23.02 -1.98 13.31
C TYR A 623 -23.57 -0.98 14.34
N THR A 624 -23.03 0.22 14.37
CA THR A 624 -23.56 1.38 15.12
C THR A 624 -23.73 2.55 14.16
N SER A 625 -24.24 3.66 14.63
CA SER A 625 -24.40 4.89 13.83
C SER A 625 -23.59 6.02 14.40
N PHE A 626 -23.10 6.90 13.52
CA PHE A 626 -22.33 8.08 13.92
C PHE A 626 -22.93 9.34 13.30
N ALA A 627 -22.94 10.41 14.07
CA ALA A 627 -23.21 11.76 13.58
C ALA A 627 -21.87 12.51 13.44
N ILE A 628 -21.55 12.93 12.22
CA ILE A 628 -20.38 13.75 11.91
C ILE A 628 -20.87 15.19 11.75
N GLY A 629 -20.44 16.07 12.65
CA GLY A 629 -20.88 17.47 12.69
C GLY A 629 -20.27 18.29 11.54
N VAL A 630 -20.92 19.41 11.21
CA VAL A 630 -20.41 20.42 10.26
C VAL A 630 -19.06 20.96 10.75
N PRO A 631 -18.06 21.14 9.88
CA PRO A 631 -16.74 21.59 10.31
C PRO A 631 -16.78 23.04 10.80
N ARG A 632 -16.03 23.34 11.85
CA ARG A 632 -15.76 24.72 12.27
C ARG A 632 -14.37 25.10 11.78
N MET A 633 -14.31 26.12 10.92
CA MET A 633 -13.08 26.56 10.28
C MET A 633 -12.46 27.75 11.02
N ASN A 634 -11.13 27.73 11.18
CA ASN A 634 -10.31 28.85 11.65
C ASN A 634 -9.05 28.93 10.78
N GLY A 635 -9.12 29.73 9.71
CA GLY A 635 -8.10 29.70 8.66
C GLY A 635 -7.95 28.30 8.06
N THR A 636 -6.74 27.76 8.07
CA THR A 636 -6.44 26.39 7.60
C THR A 636 -6.56 25.33 8.71
N ASN A 637 -7.15 25.65 9.85
CA ASN A 637 -7.47 24.67 10.89
C ASN A 637 -8.98 24.40 10.92
N ALA A 638 -9.36 23.15 11.14
CA ALA A 638 -10.74 22.73 11.25
C ALA A 638 -10.94 21.89 12.52
N THR A 639 -12.15 21.97 13.10
CA THR A 639 -12.59 21.03 14.12
C THR A 639 -13.90 20.38 13.69
N ILE A 640 -14.04 19.08 13.94
CA ILE A 640 -15.23 18.29 13.64
C ILE A 640 -15.63 17.53 14.91
N ASN A 641 -16.88 17.67 15.35
CA ASN A 641 -17.42 16.84 16.43
C ASN A 641 -18.02 15.56 15.86
N ILE A 642 -17.69 14.42 16.44
CA ILE A 642 -18.19 13.10 16.03
C ILE A 642 -18.84 12.46 17.24
N THR A 643 -20.08 11.96 17.08
CA THR A 643 -20.86 11.33 18.14
C THR A 643 -21.30 9.95 17.71
N ASN A 644 -21.12 8.93 18.56
CA ASN A 644 -21.75 7.64 18.38
C ASN A 644 -23.21 7.73 18.80
N THR A 645 -24.12 7.71 17.83
CA THR A 645 -25.57 7.83 18.03
C THR A 645 -26.28 6.48 18.17
N GLY A 646 -25.56 5.38 18.00
CA GLY A 646 -26.11 4.04 18.10
C GLY A 646 -25.91 3.40 19.47
N GLN A 647 -26.09 2.07 19.52
CA GLN A 647 -26.15 1.30 20.78
C GLN A 647 -24.91 0.41 21.01
N ARG A 648 -23.92 0.45 20.13
CA ARG A 648 -22.69 -0.36 20.21
C ARG A 648 -21.46 0.54 20.19
N PRO A 649 -20.39 0.18 20.93
CA PRO A 649 -19.10 0.85 20.70
C PRO A 649 -18.61 0.59 19.29
N GLY A 650 -17.91 1.56 18.73
CA GLY A 650 -17.39 1.44 17.38
C GLY A 650 -16.42 2.56 17.03
N ALA A 651 -15.68 2.36 15.95
CA ALA A 651 -14.79 3.36 15.42
C ALA A 651 -15.31 3.87 14.06
N THR A 652 -14.99 5.12 13.77
CA THR A 652 -15.28 5.76 12.47
C THR A 652 -14.23 6.80 12.15
N VAL A 653 -14.27 7.32 10.91
CA VAL A 653 -13.36 8.35 10.42
C VAL A 653 -14.15 9.61 10.07
N GLY A 654 -13.87 10.71 10.77
CA GLY A 654 -14.31 12.02 10.34
C GLY A 654 -13.43 12.53 9.22
N GLN A 655 -14.01 12.73 8.04
CA GLN A 655 -13.30 13.14 6.83
C GLN A 655 -13.63 14.61 6.53
N LEU A 656 -12.62 15.43 6.18
CA LEU A 656 -12.79 16.82 5.78
C LEU A 656 -12.40 17.00 4.33
N TYR A 657 -13.29 17.60 3.56
CA TYR A 657 -13.09 17.85 2.13
C TYR A 657 -13.16 19.34 1.81
N LEU A 658 -12.21 19.84 1.02
CA LEU A 658 -12.46 20.98 0.15
C LEU A 658 -13.47 20.53 -0.91
N THR A 659 -14.55 21.28 -1.12
CA THR A 659 -15.59 20.93 -2.12
C THR A 659 -15.63 21.91 -3.26
N LYS A 660 -15.35 23.21 -3.00
CA LYS A 660 -15.32 24.27 -4.00
C LYS A 660 -14.23 25.29 -3.69
N ARG A 661 -13.71 25.92 -4.74
CA ARG A 661 -12.88 27.10 -4.67
C ARG A 661 -13.36 28.10 -5.74
N GLY A 662 -13.60 29.34 -5.35
CA GLY A 662 -14.15 30.39 -6.25
C GLY A 662 -15.47 29.98 -6.90
N GLY A 663 -16.32 29.26 -6.16
CA GLY A 663 -17.59 28.72 -6.67
C GLY A 663 -17.48 27.49 -7.58
N LYS A 664 -16.28 27.12 -8.04
CA LYS A 664 -16.04 25.96 -8.93
C LYS A 664 -15.80 24.70 -8.10
N ILE A 665 -16.30 23.56 -8.57
CA ILE A 665 -16.08 22.24 -7.94
C ILE A 665 -14.57 21.95 -7.92
N LYS A 666 -14.06 21.62 -6.74
CA LYS A 666 -12.69 21.15 -6.51
C LYS A 666 -12.70 20.26 -5.29
N GLN A 667 -13.12 19.00 -5.46
CA GLN A 667 -13.22 18.07 -4.33
C GLN A 667 -11.87 17.44 -4.02
N ARG A 668 -11.37 17.62 -2.79
CA ARG A 668 -10.11 17.05 -2.30
C ARG A 668 -10.23 16.75 -0.82
N LEU A 669 -9.83 15.54 -0.41
CA LEU A 669 -9.61 15.24 1.01
C LEU A 669 -8.51 16.17 1.53
N VAL A 670 -8.79 16.94 2.59
CA VAL A 670 -7.84 17.88 3.16
C VAL A 670 -7.49 17.56 4.61
N GLY A 671 -8.07 16.49 5.16
CA GLY A 671 -7.75 15.95 6.47
C GLY A 671 -8.75 14.91 6.92
N TYR A 672 -8.35 14.12 7.90
CA TYR A 672 -9.19 13.11 8.52
C TYR A 672 -8.76 12.86 9.96
N GLY A 673 -9.64 12.19 10.71
CA GLY A 673 -9.31 11.70 12.06
C GLY A 673 -10.17 10.51 12.43
N ARG A 674 -9.51 9.42 12.85
CA ARG A 674 -10.17 8.21 13.35
C ARG A 674 -10.49 8.38 14.84
N VAL A 675 -11.70 8.02 15.22
CA VAL A 675 -12.14 8.01 16.62
C VAL A 675 -12.80 6.67 16.96
N GLU A 676 -12.64 6.24 18.19
CA GLU A 676 -13.34 5.10 18.77
C GLU A 676 -14.20 5.59 19.92
N LEU A 677 -15.50 5.30 19.88
CA LEU A 677 -16.51 5.90 20.75
C LEU A 677 -17.46 4.86 21.34
N ALA A 678 -17.71 4.96 22.64
CA ALA A 678 -18.80 4.26 23.29
C ALA A 678 -20.16 4.83 22.83
N PRO A 679 -21.29 4.10 23.03
CA PRO A 679 -22.63 4.64 22.77
C PRO A 679 -22.87 5.97 23.48
N GLY A 680 -23.32 6.99 22.75
CA GLY A 680 -23.56 8.34 23.23
C GLY A 680 -22.29 9.21 23.42
N GLU A 681 -21.09 8.63 23.31
CA GLU A 681 -19.83 9.38 23.42
C GLU A 681 -19.62 10.30 22.21
N SER A 682 -19.05 11.47 22.48
CA SER A 682 -18.68 12.47 21.47
C SER A 682 -17.20 12.80 21.60
N ARG A 683 -16.54 13.01 20.46
CA ARG A 683 -15.14 13.47 20.39
C ARG A 683 -14.97 14.51 19.29
N THR A 684 -14.21 15.56 19.61
CA THR A 684 -13.82 16.55 18.60
C THR A 684 -12.44 16.20 18.07
N ILE A 685 -12.33 16.06 16.75
CA ILE A 685 -11.04 15.96 16.05
C ILE A 685 -10.61 17.36 15.59
N THR A 686 -9.30 17.60 15.58
CA THR A 686 -8.69 18.82 15.06
C THR A 686 -7.82 18.47 13.87
N ILE A 687 -8.00 19.19 12.78
CA ILE A 687 -7.31 18.99 11.50
C ILE A 687 -6.56 20.26 11.14
N ALA A 688 -5.25 20.17 10.95
CA ALA A 688 -4.44 21.21 10.33
C ALA A 688 -4.30 20.87 8.84
N ILE A 689 -4.88 21.71 7.98
CA ILE A 689 -4.90 21.45 6.54
C ILE A 689 -3.53 21.79 5.95
N ASP A 690 -2.94 20.85 5.22
CA ASP A 690 -1.76 21.11 4.41
C ASP A 690 -2.13 22.09 3.27
N PRO A 691 -1.52 23.26 3.20
CA PRO A 691 -1.89 24.28 2.21
C PRO A 691 -1.68 23.80 0.76
N ARG A 692 -0.85 22.79 0.50
CA ARG A 692 -0.68 22.19 -0.84
C ARG A 692 -1.99 21.59 -1.37
N LEU A 693 -2.84 21.08 -0.48
CA LEU A 693 -4.15 20.52 -0.84
C LEU A 693 -5.17 21.59 -1.27
N LEU A 694 -4.91 22.87 -0.94
CA LEU A 694 -5.72 24.02 -1.32
C LEU A 694 -5.16 24.78 -2.51
N ALA A 695 -3.93 24.51 -2.90
CA ALA A 695 -3.15 25.23 -3.92
C ALA A 695 -3.15 24.51 -5.27
N ASP A 696 -2.62 25.20 -6.27
CA ASP A 696 -2.23 24.67 -7.57
C ASP A 696 -0.71 24.81 -7.72
N TRP A 697 -0.09 23.87 -8.44
CA TRP A 697 1.30 24.02 -8.84
C TRP A 697 1.40 24.89 -10.08
N GLN A 698 2.15 25.99 -10.01
CA GLN A 698 2.34 26.94 -11.12
C GLN A 698 3.79 27.35 -11.22
N ASN A 699 4.33 27.33 -12.44
CA ASN A 699 5.72 27.66 -12.75
C ASN A 699 6.72 26.78 -11.99
N THR A 700 7.14 27.14 -10.80
CA THR A 700 8.13 26.40 -9.99
C THR A 700 7.69 26.26 -8.54
N GLY A 701 6.42 26.55 -8.22
CA GLY A 701 5.96 26.53 -6.83
C GLY A 701 4.45 26.43 -6.67
N TRP A 702 4.03 26.40 -5.43
CA TRP A 702 2.63 26.34 -5.04
C TRP A 702 2.00 27.74 -5.01
N THR A 703 0.81 27.86 -5.56
CA THR A 703 0.02 29.09 -5.55
C THR A 703 -1.38 28.79 -5.01
N MET A 704 -1.71 29.40 -3.89
CA MET A 704 -3.06 29.43 -3.32
C MET A 704 -3.62 30.83 -3.63
N PRO A 705 -4.65 30.98 -4.46
CA PRO A 705 -5.25 32.28 -4.75
C PRO A 705 -6.01 32.84 -3.55
N ALA A 706 -6.14 34.18 -3.46
CA ALA A 706 -7.14 34.79 -2.59
C ALA A 706 -8.52 34.45 -3.13
N ASP A 707 -9.30 33.67 -2.41
CA ASP A 707 -10.58 33.14 -2.91
C ASP A 707 -11.46 32.63 -1.77
N ASP A 708 -12.70 32.29 -2.10
CA ASP A 708 -13.63 31.62 -1.22
C ASP A 708 -13.47 30.10 -1.32
N TYR A 709 -13.19 29.46 -0.20
CA TYR A 709 -12.98 28.02 -0.06
C TYR A 709 -14.13 27.41 0.72
N SER A 710 -14.81 26.42 0.14
CA SER A 710 -15.93 25.72 0.77
C SER A 710 -15.48 24.36 1.27
N PHE A 711 -15.67 24.10 2.55
CA PHE A 711 -15.29 22.86 3.23
C PHE A 711 -16.52 22.12 3.74
N ALA A 712 -16.53 20.80 3.63
CA ALA A 712 -17.56 19.95 4.21
C ALA A 712 -16.91 18.74 4.89
N SER A 713 -17.49 18.30 5.99
CA SER A 713 -17.14 17.04 6.66
C SER A 713 -18.11 15.93 6.26
N GLY A 714 -17.70 14.69 6.37
CA GLY A 714 -18.58 13.57 6.08
C GLY A 714 -18.01 12.22 6.43
N SER A 715 -18.82 11.19 6.19
CA SER A 715 -18.45 9.77 6.27
C SER A 715 -17.76 9.25 5.01
N SER A 716 -17.90 9.98 3.88
CA SER A 716 -17.31 9.64 2.59
C SER A 716 -17.31 10.85 1.66
N ALA A 717 -16.63 10.75 0.52
CA ALA A 717 -16.66 11.77 -0.53
C ALA A 717 -18.05 11.99 -1.14
N GLY A 718 -18.96 11.03 -0.97
CA GLY A 718 -20.35 11.09 -1.45
C GLY A 718 -21.38 11.51 -0.41
N GLU A 719 -21.02 11.52 0.89
CA GLU A 719 -21.92 11.83 2.00
C GLU A 719 -21.33 12.96 2.84
N LEU A 720 -21.61 14.19 2.44
CA LEU A 720 -21.02 15.41 3.01
C LEU A 720 -22.07 16.26 3.72
N SER A 721 -21.65 16.93 4.78
CA SER A 721 -22.42 17.95 5.51
C SER A 721 -22.68 19.18 4.62
N LYS A 722 -23.50 20.11 5.09
CA LYS A 722 -23.57 21.46 4.49
C LYS A 722 -22.17 22.07 4.50
N PRO A 723 -21.71 22.68 3.39
CA PRO A 723 -20.39 23.28 3.33
C PRO A 723 -20.34 24.58 4.15
N VAL A 724 -19.17 24.83 4.72
CA VAL A 724 -18.78 26.11 5.33
C VAL A 724 -17.80 26.80 4.39
N THR A 725 -18.10 28.02 3.99
CA THR A 725 -17.26 28.82 3.11
C THR A 725 -16.51 29.87 3.93
N ILE A 726 -15.21 29.96 3.70
CA ILE A 726 -14.34 30.99 4.28
C ILE A 726 -13.48 31.60 3.19
N HIS A 727 -13.12 32.88 3.35
CA HIS A 727 -12.15 33.54 2.49
C HIS A 727 -10.74 33.29 3.00
N LEU A 728 -9.84 32.80 2.13
CA LEU A 728 -8.41 32.65 2.44
C LEU A 728 -7.57 33.59 1.56
N PRO A 729 -6.52 34.21 2.14
CA PRO A 729 -5.65 35.12 1.40
C PRO A 729 -4.77 34.40 0.41
N ALA A 730 -4.28 35.11 -0.59
CA ALA A 730 -3.29 34.60 -1.53
C ALA A 730 -1.97 34.21 -0.81
N ARG A 731 -1.42 33.08 -1.22
CA ARG A 731 -0.11 32.62 -0.75
C ARG A 731 0.67 31.95 -1.88
N ARG A 732 1.97 32.23 -1.97
CA ARG A 732 2.90 31.57 -2.88
C ARG A 732 4.10 31.07 -2.10
N TRP A 733 4.58 29.86 -2.44
CA TRP A 733 5.78 29.28 -1.81
C TRP A 733 6.39 28.21 -2.71
N HIS A 734 7.65 27.95 -2.50
CA HIS A 734 8.36 26.78 -3.05
C HIS A 734 8.31 25.62 -2.06
N ASP A 735 8.52 24.38 -2.53
CA ASP A 735 8.70 23.27 -1.62
C ASP A 735 9.93 23.55 -0.73
N ALA A 736 9.76 23.47 0.58
CA ALA A 736 10.89 23.45 1.49
C ALA A 736 11.64 22.14 1.31
N THR A 737 12.95 22.12 1.53
CA THR A 737 13.70 20.86 1.49
C THR A 737 13.19 19.89 2.56
N LEU A 738 13.33 18.58 2.35
CA LEU A 738 12.92 17.55 3.32
C LEU A 738 13.64 17.72 4.69
N ARG A 739 14.76 18.45 4.73
CA ARG A 739 15.57 18.72 5.92
C ARG A 739 15.33 20.07 6.57
N ASP A 740 14.26 20.78 6.26
CA ASP A 740 13.97 22.03 6.95
C ASP A 740 13.78 21.76 8.46
N PRO A 741 14.72 22.21 9.34
CA PRO A 741 14.66 21.95 10.76
C PRO A 741 13.45 22.57 11.46
N THR A 742 12.77 23.49 10.80
CA THR A 742 11.54 24.13 11.33
C THR A 742 10.31 23.22 11.21
N ARG A 743 10.36 22.17 10.38
CA ARG A 743 9.28 21.20 10.18
C ARG A 743 9.13 20.17 11.30
N ASN A 744 10.21 19.80 11.98
CA ASN A 744 10.20 18.78 13.05
C ASN A 744 9.56 19.26 14.37
N LYS A 745 8.92 20.44 14.40
CA LYS A 745 8.25 21.01 15.57
C LYS A 745 6.70 20.97 15.48
N ARG A 746 6.15 20.10 14.61
CA ARG A 746 4.69 19.94 14.51
C ARG A 746 4.24 18.58 15.01
#